data_7116d5abac0784e8689e36e6d8910271
#
_entry.id   7116d5abac0784e8689e36e6d8910271
#
_cell.length_a   1.000
_cell.length_b   1.000
_cell.length_c   1.000
_cell.angle_alpha   90.00
_cell.angle_beta   90.00
_cell.angle_gamma   90.00
#
_symmetry.space_group_name_H-M   'P 1'
#
loop_
_entity.id
_entity.type
_entity.pdbx_description
1 polymer ?
#
loop_
_entity_poly.entity_id
_entity_poly.type
_entity_poly.pdbx_seq_one_letter_code
_entity_poly.pdbx_strand_id
1 'polypeptide(L)'
;LQRVYYLSLEFYMGRTLQNTMVNLALENACDEATYQLGLDMEELQDMEEDAGLGNGGLGRLAACFLDSMASLGLAAYGYGIRYEFGIFNQKIVSGWQVEEADDWLRYGNPWEKARPEYMRPVHFYGRVEYTDEESSGRHPGGVALPYDTPVPGYRNNIVNTMRLWSAKAPCDFNLKDFGLIQAHDHAHCSHLRLTTDAQMFTDVVSNLGARPQVAIQLNDTHPALAIPELMRILVDTEKLSWEKAWDIVVRTCAYTNHTVLPEALERWPIDLFKTLLPRHLDIIYEINRRHLEVQSAPRLCCYIYSIYLISPSQDFHSVCGCCRESVPNLIGLSLQRISKLYPGDNDRLRRMSLIEEGDAKKINMAHLCIVGSHAVNGVARIHSEIIKKTVFKDFYEADPQKFQNKTNGITPRRWLVMCNPGLAEAIAERIGEDYICDLDQLKGLLNFVDDDVFIRDVAKVKQENKMKFAAYLEEHYKVKINPSSLFDVQVKRIHEYKRQLLNCLHIITLYNRIKKEPKKSWTPRTIMIGGKAAPGYHTAKMIIKLITSIGDVVNNDPVVGDNLKVIFLENYRVTLAEKVIPAADLSEQISTAGTEASGTGNMKFMLNGALTIGTMDGANVEMAEEAGEENLFIFGMRVEDVEALDKKGYDALSYYNRIPELKEAMDQISGGSFSPNQPDLFKDLVNLLMHHDRFKVFADYEDYISCQEKVNALYKNPKEWTKKVIRNIAGCGKFSSDRTISQYAKEIWGVEPSL
;
A
#
# COMPACT_ATOMS: atom_id res chain seq x y z
N LEU A 1 -13.80 2.51 -26.45
CA LEU A 1 -13.18 1.90 -25.25
C LEU A 1 -12.97 2.99 -24.20
N GLN A 2 -13.60 2.83 -23.03
CA GLN A 2 -13.38 3.73 -21.89
C GLN A 2 -11.95 3.48 -21.36
N ARG A 3 -11.20 4.56 -21.08
CA ARG A 3 -9.84 4.49 -20.55
C ARG A 3 -9.84 4.56 -19.04
N VAL A 4 -8.92 3.82 -18.41
CA VAL A 4 -8.69 3.84 -16.96
C VAL A 4 -7.29 4.38 -16.70
N TYR A 5 -7.21 5.39 -15.86
CA TYR A 5 -5.94 5.97 -15.39
C TYR A 5 -5.75 5.65 -13.91
N TYR A 6 -4.73 4.87 -13.63
CA TYR A 6 -4.36 4.51 -12.27
C TYR A 6 -3.22 5.41 -11.79
N LEU A 7 -3.55 6.39 -10.95
CA LEU A 7 -2.60 7.37 -10.43
C LEU A 7 -1.99 6.87 -9.13
N SER A 8 -0.69 6.68 -9.13
CA SER A 8 0.06 6.26 -7.95
C SER A 8 1.42 6.92 -7.91
N LEU A 9 1.85 7.33 -6.72
CA LEU A 9 3.22 7.83 -6.52
C LEU A 9 4.25 6.71 -6.45
N GLU A 10 3.78 5.48 -6.33
CA GLU A 10 4.62 4.30 -6.20
C GLU A 10 4.20 3.21 -7.18
N PHE A 11 5.17 2.68 -7.92
CA PHE A 11 5.05 1.46 -8.69
C PHE A 11 6.26 0.57 -8.39
N TYR A 12 6.09 -0.37 -7.47
CA TYR A 12 7.18 -1.26 -7.03
C TYR A 12 7.28 -2.46 -7.96
N MET A 13 7.82 -2.25 -9.17
CA MET A 13 7.79 -3.20 -10.26
C MET A 13 8.73 -4.41 -10.06
N GLY A 14 9.87 -4.22 -9.40
CA GLY A 14 10.92 -5.23 -9.38
C GLY A 14 11.59 -5.40 -10.75
N ARG A 15 12.05 -6.60 -11.07
CA ARG A 15 12.64 -6.95 -12.38
C ARG A 15 11.57 -7.15 -13.44
N THR A 16 11.91 -6.85 -14.69
CA THR A 16 10.99 -6.85 -15.84
C THR A 16 11.26 -7.99 -16.82
N LEU A 17 12.50 -8.42 -17.00
CA LEU A 17 12.87 -9.39 -18.04
C LEU A 17 12.09 -10.70 -17.96
N GLN A 18 12.16 -11.40 -16.81
CA GLN A 18 11.48 -12.68 -16.65
C GLN A 18 9.96 -12.56 -16.73
N ASN A 19 9.38 -11.52 -16.12
CA ASN A 19 7.95 -11.27 -16.18
C ASN A 19 7.47 -11.05 -17.62
N THR A 20 8.23 -10.33 -18.43
CA THR A 20 7.94 -10.13 -19.86
C THR A 20 8.00 -11.45 -20.63
N MET A 21 9.03 -12.28 -20.40
CA MET A 21 9.14 -13.60 -21.05
C MET A 21 7.97 -14.51 -20.69
N VAL A 22 7.57 -14.55 -19.41
CA VAL A 22 6.41 -15.34 -18.95
C VAL A 22 5.13 -14.87 -19.64
N ASN A 23 4.86 -13.58 -19.61
CA ASN A 23 3.61 -13.02 -20.15
C ASN A 23 3.53 -13.12 -21.68
N LEU A 24 4.66 -13.12 -22.38
CA LEU A 24 4.72 -13.28 -23.84
C LEU A 24 4.95 -14.73 -24.31
N ALA A 25 5.07 -15.69 -23.37
CA ALA A 25 5.39 -17.10 -23.68
C ALA A 25 6.72 -17.27 -24.44
N LEU A 26 7.75 -16.48 -24.06
CA LEU A 26 9.06 -16.47 -24.71
C LEU A 26 10.16 -17.15 -23.90
N GLU A 27 9.88 -17.72 -22.73
CA GLU A 27 10.91 -18.28 -21.83
C GLU A 27 11.81 -19.29 -22.52
N ASN A 28 11.24 -20.35 -23.11
CA ASN A 28 11.99 -21.41 -23.77
C ASN A 28 12.78 -20.90 -24.99
N ALA A 29 12.17 -19.97 -25.77
CA ALA A 29 12.85 -19.42 -26.94
C ALA A 29 14.03 -18.51 -26.56
N CYS A 30 13.91 -17.75 -25.50
CA CYS A 30 14.98 -16.90 -24.97
C CYS A 30 16.09 -17.75 -24.34
N ASP A 31 15.75 -18.78 -23.57
CA ASP A 31 16.72 -19.70 -22.97
C ASP A 31 17.55 -20.40 -24.02
N GLU A 32 16.92 -20.99 -25.04
CA GLU A 32 17.61 -21.60 -26.19
C GLU A 32 18.52 -20.61 -26.93
N ALA A 33 18.02 -19.40 -27.17
CA ALA A 33 18.80 -18.39 -27.90
C ALA A 33 20.05 -17.93 -27.10
N THR A 34 19.92 -17.74 -25.77
CA THR A 34 21.04 -17.38 -24.88
C THR A 34 22.04 -18.53 -24.75
N TYR A 35 21.55 -19.77 -24.62
CA TYR A 35 22.41 -20.96 -24.62
C TYR A 35 23.24 -21.07 -25.89
N GLN A 36 22.67 -20.83 -27.07
CA GLN A 36 23.40 -20.82 -28.35
C GLN A 36 24.47 -19.73 -28.41
N LEU A 37 24.31 -18.63 -27.67
CA LEU A 37 25.31 -17.57 -27.55
C LEU A 37 26.37 -17.86 -26.46
N GLY A 38 26.26 -18.98 -25.75
CA GLY A 38 27.15 -19.35 -24.67
C GLY A 38 26.91 -18.56 -23.38
N LEU A 39 25.67 -18.10 -23.17
CA LEU A 39 25.25 -17.34 -22.00
C LEU A 39 24.25 -18.17 -21.19
N ASP A 40 24.19 -17.90 -19.88
CA ASP A 40 23.20 -18.45 -18.95
C ASP A 40 22.09 -17.43 -18.73
N MET A 41 20.83 -17.84 -18.93
CA MET A 41 19.69 -16.96 -18.78
C MET A 41 19.45 -16.52 -17.34
N GLU A 42 19.71 -17.41 -16.34
CA GLU A 42 19.56 -17.06 -14.93
C GLU A 42 20.61 -16.03 -14.52
N GLU A 43 21.86 -16.15 -15.01
CA GLU A 43 22.91 -15.14 -14.77
C GLU A 43 22.53 -13.77 -15.36
N LEU A 44 21.93 -13.76 -16.57
CA LEU A 44 21.46 -12.52 -17.20
C LEU A 44 20.33 -11.87 -16.41
N GLN A 45 19.36 -12.66 -15.94
CA GLN A 45 18.27 -12.16 -15.10
C GLN A 45 18.79 -11.55 -13.79
N ASP A 46 19.83 -12.14 -13.18
CA ASP A 46 20.39 -11.65 -11.93
C ASP A 46 21.19 -10.33 -12.07
N MET A 47 21.54 -9.95 -13.29
CA MET A 47 22.16 -8.64 -13.57
C MET A 47 21.14 -7.47 -13.56
N GLU A 48 19.86 -7.73 -13.72
CA GLU A 48 18.82 -6.69 -13.74
C GLU A 48 18.59 -6.15 -12.33
N GLU A 49 18.66 -4.82 -12.20
CA GLU A 49 18.29 -4.11 -10.97
C GLU A 49 16.78 -4.08 -10.79
N ASP A 50 16.30 -4.13 -9.53
CA ASP A 50 14.90 -3.89 -9.25
C ASP A 50 14.53 -2.44 -9.61
N ALA A 51 13.41 -2.22 -10.30
CA ALA A 51 12.76 -0.92 -10.34
C ALA A 51 12.06 -0.68 -9.01
N GLY A 52 12.80 -0.15 -8.03
CA GLY A 52 12.41 0.03 -6.63
C GLY A 52 11.63 1.31 -6.39
N LEU A 53 10.67 1.66 -7.26
CA LEU A 53 9.91 2.92 -7.19
C LEU A 53 8.71 2.81 -6.24
N GLY A 54 8.95 2.29 -5.04
CA GLY A 54 7.94 2.13 -4.00
C GLY A 54 8.56 1.73 -2.67
N ASN A 55 7.77 1.85 -1.60
CA ASN A 55 8.23 1.57 -0.24
C ASN A 55 7.78 0.21 0.29
N GLY A 56 6.70 -0.36 -0.26
CA GLY A 56 6.10 -1.59 0.28
C GLY A 56 4.80 -1.99 -0.41
N GLY A 57 3.77 -2.28 0.40
CA GLY A 57 2.51 -2.87 -0.06
C GLY A 57 1.74 -2.02 -1.06
N LEU A 58 1.64 -0.71 -0.86
CA LEU A 58 0.92 0.21 -1.75
C LEU A 58 1.54 0.22 -3.15
N GLY A 59 2.86 0.39 -3.24
CA GLY A 59 3.57 0.39 -4.53
C GLY A 59 3.55 -0.96 -5.23
N ARG A 60 3.62 -2.06 -4.48
CA ARG A 60 3.54 -3.40 -5.09
C ARG A 60 2.11 -3.75 -5.52
N LEU A 61 1.10 -3.28 -4.80
CA LEU A 61 -0.30 -3.41 -5.22
C LEU A 61 -0.53 -2.73 -6.58
N ALA A 62 -0.04 -1.50 -6.74
CA ALA A 62 -0.10 -0.78 -8.02
C ALA A 62 0.55 -1.58 -9.16
N ALA A 63 1.71 -2.20 -8.92
CA ALA A 63 2.38 -3.06 -9.89
C ALA A 63 1.56 -4.32 -10.22
N CYS A 64 0.96 -5.00 -9.24
CA CYS A 64 0.06 -6.14 -9.48
C CYS A 64 -1.19 -5.73 -10.26
N PHE A 65 -1.73 -4.54 -9.99
CA PHE A 65 -2.91 -4.03 -10.69
C PHE A 65 -2.63 -3.72 -12.15
N LEU A 66 -1.44 -3.20 -12.49
CA LEU A 66 -1.05 -3.01 -13.89
C LEU A 66 -1.00 -4.34 -14.65
N ASP A 67 -0.40 -5.36 -14.07
CA ASP A 67 -0.37 -6.71 -14.65
C ASP A 67 -1.79 -7.25 -14.88
N SER A 68 -2.67 -7.14 -13.88
CA SER A 68 -4.05 -7.62 -13.97
C SER A 68 -4.90 -6.83 -14.97
N MET A 69 -4.75 -5.50 -15.02
CA MET A 69 -5.48 -4.68 -16.00
C MET A 69 -5.09 -5.04 -17.44
N ALA A 70 -3.81 -5.28 -17.70
CA ALA A 70 -3.34 -5.74 -19.00
C ALA A 70 -3.83 -7.17 -19.31
N SER A 71 -3.77 -8.08 -18.33
CA SER A 71 -4.23 -9.47 -18.51
C SER A 71 -5.73 -9.59 -18.73
N LEU A 72 -6.53 -8.66 -18.21
CA LEU A 72 -7.98 -8.57 -18.41
C LEU A 72 -8.39 -7.76 -19.64
N GLY A 73 -7.45 -7.26 -20.43
CA GLY A 73 -7.71 -6.53 -21.66
C GLY A 73 -8.29 -5.13 -21.45
N LEU A 74 -8.11 -4.51 -20.30
CA LEU A 74 -8.56 -3.14 -20.04
C LEU A 74 -7.64 -2.12 -20.72
N ALA A 75 -8.21 -1.04 -21.28
CA ALA A 75 -7.45 0.09 -21.78
C ALA A 75 -6.98 0.96 -20.60
N ALA A 76 -5.95 0.50 -19.90
CA ALA A 76 -5.49 1.09 -18.65
C ALA A 76 -4.07 1.63 -18.76
N TYR A 77 -3.82 2.71 -18.02
CA TYR A 77 -2.55 3.43 -17.97
C TYR A 77 -2.15 3.63 -16.52
N GLY A 78 -0.91 3.23 -16.18
CA GLY A 78 -0.29 3.62 -14.91
C GLY A 78 0.38 4.98 -15.05
N TYR A 79 0.15 5.86 -14.11
CA TYR A 79 0.76 7.20 -14.09
C TYR A 79 1.45 7.45 -12.76
N GLY A 80 2.74 7.81 -12.80
CA GLY A 80 3.52 8.07 -11.61
C GLY A 80 4.76 8.90 -11.88
N ILE A 81 5.72 8.82 -10.97
CA ILE A 81 6.97 9.57 -10.99
C ILE A 81 8.13 8.66 -11.32
N ARG A 82 8.97 9.11 -12.24
CA ARG A 82 10.27 8.50 -12.53
C ARG A 82 11.29 9.03 -11.54
N TYR A 83 11.37 8.37 -10.38
CA TYR A 83 12.39 8.70 -9.40
C TYR A 83 13.78 8.38 -9.95
N GLU A 84 14.72 9.30 -9.78
CA GLU A 84 16.13 9.08 -10.13
C GLU A 84 16.76 8.01 -9.24
N PHE A 85 16.35 7.98 -7.97
CA PHE A 85 16.75 6.96 -7.01
C PHE A 85 15.50 6.21 -6.50
N GLY A 86 15.58 4.88 -6.48
CA GLY A 86 14.56 4.05 -5.85
C GLY A 86 14.60 4.11 -4.33
N ILE A 87 13.85 3.25 -3.65
CA ILE A 87 14.02 3.09 -2.21
C ILE A 87 15.46 2.67 -1.91
N PHE A 88 16.08 3.29 -0.90
CA PHE A 88 17.49 3.06 -0.54
C PHE A 88 17.82 1.57 -0.44
N ASN A 89 19.07 1.22 -0.78
CA ASN A 89 19.63 -0.08 -0.46
C ASN A 89 19.98 -0.12 1.02
N GLN A 90 19.52 -1.15 1.73
CA GLN A 90 19.80 -1.36 3.14
C GLN A 90 21.06 -2.20 3.30
N LYS A 91 22.01 -1.70 4.09
CA LYS A 91 23.11 -2.49 4.63
C LYS A 91 23.01 -2.60 6.14
N ILE A 92 23.46 -3.73 6.67
CA ILE A 92 23.58 -3.94 8.11
C ILE A 92 25.05 -3.88 8.51
N VAL A 93 25.41 -2.82 9.23
CA VAL A 93 26.78 -2.60 9.70
C VAL A 93 26.77 -2.59 11.23
N SER A 94 27.49 -3.52 11.84
CA SER A 94 27.49 -3.72 13.30
C SER A 94 26.07 -3.86 13.90
N GLY A 95 25.18 -4.50 13.14
CA GLY A 95 23.78 -4.73 13.53
C GLY A 95 22.83 -3.56 13.28
N TRP A 96 23.31 -2.43 12.77
CA TRP A 96 22.50 -1.23 12.47
C TRP A 96 22.17 -1.12 10.99
N GLN A 97 20.97 -0.63 10.69
CA GLN A 97 20.64 -0.22 9.33
C GLN A 97 21.48 0.99 8.90
N VAL A 98 22.11 0.86 7.74
CA VAL A 98 22.76 1.95 7.01
C VAL A 98 22.11 2.05 5.64
N GLU A 99 21.79 3.27 5.21
CA GLU A 99 21.15 3.54 3.94
C GLU A 99 22.17 3.93 2.89
N GLU A 100 22.08 3.33 1.70
CA GLU A 100 22.84 3.71 0.51
C GLU A 100 21.89 4.07 -0.63
N ALA A 101 22.27 5.03 -1.47
CA ALA A 101 21.47 5.42 -2.61
C ALA A 101 21.29 4.26 -3.60
N ASP A 102 20.03 4.02 -4.03
CA ASP A 102 19.70 3.09 -5.09
C ASP A 102 19.74 3.81 -6.44
N ASP A 103 20.92 3.90 -7.03
CA ASP A 103 21.16 4.53 -8.35
C ASP A 103 20.79 3.55 -9.48
N TRP A 104 19.54 3.18 -9.56
CA TRP A 104 19.02 2.13 -10.44
C TRP A 104 19.11 2.45 -11.93
N LEU A 105 19.29 3.73 -12.30
CA LEU A 105 19.43 4.20 -13.68
C LEU A 105 20.87 4.36 -14.12
N ARG A 106 21.86 4.01 -13.29
CA ARG A 106 23.30 4.22 -13.55
C ARG A 106 23.75 3.69 -14.92
N TYR A 107 23.25 2.53 -15.30
CA TYR A 107 23.59 1.87 -16.57
C TYR A 107 22.50 2.00 -17.63
N GLY A 108 21.57 2.93 -17.45
CA GLY A 108 20.38 3.09 -18.29
C GLY A 108 19.25 2.12 -17.94
N ASN A 109 18.12 2.32 -18.59
CA ASN A 109 16.94 1.45 -18.45
C ASN A 109 16.43 1.07 -19.83
N PRO A 110 16.60 -0.20 -20.27
CA PRO A 110 16.18 -0.63 -21.60
C PRO A 110 14.67 -0.73 -21.76
N TRP A 111 13.92 -0.76 -20.64
CA TRP A 111 12.47 -0.96 -20.65
C TRP A 111 11.68 0.34 -20.85
N GLU A 112 12.31 1.50 -20.72
CA GLU A 112 11.63 2.79 -20.87
C GLU A 112 11.95 3.46 -22.22
N LYS A 113 10.96 4.19 -22.73
CA LYS A 113 11.09 5.05 -23.91
C LYS A 113 10.72 6.48 -23.54
N ALA A 114 11.66 7.39 -23.63
CA ALA A 114 11.38 8.82 -23.45
C ALA A 114 10.44 9.32 -24.57
N ARG A 115 9.48 10.19 -24.19
CA ARG A 115 8.50 10.78 -25.09
C ARG A 115 8.59 12.33 -25.06
N PRO A 116 9.65 12.92 -25.58
CA PRO A 116 9.82 14.38 -25.57
C PRO A 116 8.71 15.11 -26.34
N GLU A 117 8.07 14.46 -27.30
CA GLU A 117 6.92 15.00 -28.04
C GLU A 117 5.69 15.23 -27.16
N TYR A 118 5.64 14.65 -25.99
CA TYR A 118 4.57 14.80 -24.99
C TYR A 118 4.99 15.61 -23.77
N MET A 119 6.10 16.37 -23.86
CA MET A 119 6.49 17.27 -22.77
C MET A 119 5.39 18.27 -22.45
N ARG A 120 5.22 18.58 -21.16
CA ARG A 120 4.23 19.53 -20.68
C ARG A 120 4.88 20.60 -19.80
N PRO A 121 4.56 21.89 -19.97
CA PRO A 121 4.98 22.91 -19.04
C PRO A 121 4.20 22.81 -17.75
N VAL A 122 4.86 23.10 -16.62
CA VAL A 122 4.26 23.12 -15.29
C VAL A 122 4.60 24.46 -14.63
N HIS A 123 3.59 25.16 -14.13
CA HIS A 123 3.72 26.52 -13.61
C HIS A 123 3.53 26.54 -12.10
N PHE A 124 4.42 27.26 -11.40
CA PHE A 124 4.43 27.42 -9.96
C PHE A 124 4.54 28.91 -9.59
N TYR A 125 4.25 29.25 -8.33
CA TYR A 125 4.39 30.59 -7.78
C TYR A 125 3.54 31.63 -8.52
N GLY A 126 2.37 31.23 -9.07
CA GLY A 126 1.44 32.10 -9.69
C GLY A 126 0.77 33.05 -8.69
N ARG A 127 0.01 34.00 -9.23
CA ARG A 127 -0.92 34.81 -8.45
C ARG A 127 -2.29 34.79 -9.11
N VAL A 128 -3.34 34.88 -8.30
CA VAL A 128 -4.70 34.97 -8.79
C VAL A 128 -5.06 36.42 -8.92
N GLU A 129 -5.42 36.85 -10.14
CA GLU A 129 -5.95 38.18 -10.42
C GLU A 129 -7.44 38.04 -10.80
N TYR A 130 -8.30 38.73 -10.06
CA TYR A 130 -9.73 38.74 -10.33
C TYR A 130 -10.05 39.91 -11.28
N THR A 131 -9.73 39.73 -12.57
CA THR A 131 -10.00 40.75 -13.61
C THR A 131 -10.64 40.07 -14.81
N ASP A 132 -11.46 40.84 -15.55
CA ASP A 132 -12.14 40.37 -16.77
C ASP A 132 -11.19 40.18 -17.97
N GLU A 133 -9.90 40.49 -17.84
CA GLU A 133 -8.88 40.37 -18.89
C GLU A 133 -7.74 39.40 -18.46
N GLU A 134 -7.34 38.52 -19.37
CA GLU A 134 -6.22 37.59 -19.18
C GLU A 134 -4.90 38.35 -19.02
N SER A 135 -4.25 38.25 -17.84
CA SER A 135 -2.88 38.69 -17.68
C SER A 135 -1.95 37.48 -17.59
N SER A 136 -1.13 37.24 -18.59
CA SER A 136 -0.05 36.27 -18.61
C SER A 136 1.18 36.82 -17.88
N GLY A 137 1.28 36.58 -16.59
CA GLY A 137 2.53 36.77 -15.85
C GLY A 137 3.52 35.67 -16.19
N ARG A 138 4.81 35.98 -16.45
CA ARG A 138 5.88 34.99 -16.55
C ARG A 138 6.12 34.41 -15.16
N HIS A 139 5.90 33.11 -15.01
CA HIS A 139 6.16 32.39 -13.78
C HIS A 139 7.35 31.44 -13.98
N PRO A 140 8.21 31.22 -12.95
CA PRO A 140 9.21 30.18 -13.02
C PRO A 140 8.46 28.85 -13.15
N GLY A 141 8.62 28.19 -14.29
CA GLY A 141 8.01 26.92 -14.61
C GLY A 141 9.05 25.82 -14.74
N GLY A 142 8.63 24.57 -14.58
CA GLY A 142 9.37 23.40 -14.98
C GLY A 142 8.77 22.79 -16.24
N VAL A 143 9.44 21.78 -16.78
CA VAL A 143 8.90 20.97 -17.87
C VAL A 143 8.86 19.52 -17.39
N ALA A 144 7.73 18.84 -17.58
CA ALA A 144 7.57 17.42 -17.30
C ALA A 144 7.79 16.61 -18.57
N LEU A 145 8.72 15.64 -18.51
CA LEU A 145 9.05 14.73 -19.59
C LEU A 145 8.57 13.31 -19.24
N PRO A 146 7.65 12.72 -20.03
CA PRO A 146 7.17 11.37 -19.77
C PRO A 146 8.09 10.30 -20.36
N TYR A 147 8.17 9.17 -19.64
CA TYR A 147 8.86 7.95 -20.05
C TYR A 147 7.86 6.80 -20.02
N ASP A 148 7.69 6.10 -21.12
CA ASP A 148 6.74 5.01 -21.25
C ASP A 148 7.43 3.65 -21.09
N THR A 149 6.87 2.81 -20.23
CA THR A 149 7.29 1.43 -20.01
C THR A 149 6.14 0.50 -20.39
N PRO A 150 6.38 -0.55 -21.20
CA PRO A 150 5.33 -1.49 -21.58
C PRO A 150 4.93 -2.39 -20.40
N VAL A 151 3.64 -2.71 -20.32
CA VAL A 151 3.04 -3.63 -19.35
C VAL A 151 2.32 -4.73 -20.11
N PRO A 152 2.95 -5.87 -20.39
CA PRO A 152 2.33 -6.96 -21.15
C PRO A 152 1.32 -7.71 -20.29
N GLY A 153 0.16 -8.03 -20.87
CA GLY A 153 -0.79 -8.98 -20.32
C GLY A 153 -0.33 -10.42 -20.52
N TYR A 154 -0.91 -11.35 -19.76
CA TYR A 154 -0.54 -12.76 -19.82
C TYR A 154 -1.12 -13.42 -21.09
N ARG A 155 -0.25 -13.72 -22.06
CA ARG A 155 -0.51 -14.49 -23.29
C ARG A 155 -1.76 -14.04 -24.09
N ASN A 156 -2.08 -12.74 -24.07
CA ASN A 156 -3.30 -12.19 -24.69
C ASN A 156 -3.04 -11.13 -25.76
N ASN A 157 -1.78 -10.87 -26.13
CA ASN A 157 -1.36 -9.85 -27.09
C ASN A 157 -1.72 -8.40 -26.70
N ILE A 158 -2.03 -8.16 -25.43
CA ILE A 158 -2.27 -6.81 -24.90
C ILE A 158 -0.98 -6.27 -24.30
N VAL A 159 -0.67 -5.01 -24.59
CA VAL A 159 0.44 -4.28 -23.96
C VAL A 159 -0.07 -2.90 -23.57
N ASN A 160 -0.23 -2.70 -22.26
CA ASN A 160 -0.56 -1.41 -21.69
C ASN A 160 0.70 -0.58 -21.41
N THR A 161 0.54 0.66 -21.00
CA THR A 161 1.63 1.60 -20.72
C THR A 161 1.62 2.03 -19.27
N MET A 162 2.79 2.02 -18.67
CA MET A 162 3.10 2.78 -17.44
C MET A 162 3.87 4.03 -17.86
N ARG A 163 3.32 5.22 -17.60
CA ARG A 163 3.93 6.51 -17.92
C ARG A 163 4.45 7.16 -16.66
N LEU A 164 5.76 7.30 -16.58
CA LEU A 164 6.44 7.95 -15.45
C LEU A 164 6.99 9.31 -15.88
N TRP A 165 6.70 10.33 -15.11
CA TRP A 165 7.06 11.71 -15.38
C TRP A 165 8.37 12.10 -14.69
N SER A 166 9.24 12.77 -15.42
CA SER A 166 10.49 13.33 -14.92
C SER A 166 10.49 14.85 -15.05
N ALA A 167 10.89 15.54 -13.99
CA ALA A 167 11.07 16.98 -14.00
C ALA A 167 12.32 17.37 -14.78
N LYS A 168 12.19 18.41 -15.62
CA LYS A 168 13.30 19.02 -16.36
C LYS A 168 13.28 20.54 -16.17
N ALA A 169 14.46 21.16 -16.12
CA ALA A 169 14.57 22.61 -16.17
C ALA A 169 14.16 23.10 -17.56
N PRO A 170 13.48 24.29 -17.67
CA PRO A 170 13.14 24.88 -18.94
C PRO A 170 14.41 25.34 -19.69
N CYS A 171 14.31 25.43 -21.03
CA CYS A 171 15.45 25.82 -21.89
C CYS A 171 15.93 27.26 -21.66
N ASP A 172 15.11 28.12 -21.08
CA ASP A 172 15.41 29.51 -20.74
C ASP A 172 15.89 29.70 -19.29
N PHE A 173 16.38 28.63 -18.68
CA PHE A 173 16.84 28.58 -17.30
C PHE A 173 18.00 29.56 -17.07
N ASN A 174 17.83 30.50 -16.13
CA ASN A 174 18.85 31.45 -15.74
C ASN A 174 19.77 30.85 -14.66
N LEU A 175 21.05 30.62 -14.99
CA LEU A 175 22.07 30.10 -14.08
C LEU A 175 22.22 30.88 -12.75
N LYS A 176 21.76 32.13 -12.69
CA LYS A 176 21.80 32.92 -11.45
C LYS A 176 20.81 32.45 -10.40
N ASP A 177 19.77 31.69 -10.80
CA ASP A 177 18.77 31.14 -9.90
C ASP A 177 19.11 29.74 -9.38
N PHE A 178 20.28 29.20 -9.80
CA PHE A 178 20.74 27.84 -9.46
C PHE A 178 20.88 27.60 -7.95
N GLY A 179 21.34 28.59 -7.20
CA GLY A 179 21.47 28.51 -5.75
C GLY A 179 20.14 28.45 -5.00
N LEU A 180 19.09 29.03 -5.55
CA LEU A 180 17.72 28.98 -5.02
C LEU A 180 17.05 27.62 -5.29
N ILE A 181 17.35 27.00 -6.42
CA ILE A 181 16.81 25.69 -6.82
C ILE A 181 17.38 24.58 -5.96
N GLN A 182 18.69 24.60 -5.64
CA GLN A 182 19.33 23.57 -4.78
C GLN A 182 18.79 23.55 -3.35
N ALA A 183 18.37 24.69 -2.79
CA ALA A 183 17.72 24.79 -1.48
C ALA A 183 16.23 24.32 -1.51
N HIS A 184 15.64 24.28 -2.69
CA HIS A 184 14.25 23.91 -2.90
C HIS A 184 14.03 22.53 -3.52
N ASP A 185 15.11 21.76 -3.77
CA ASP A 185 15.04 20.47 -4.49
C ASP A 185 14.06 19.47 -3.86
N HIS A 186 13.97 19.37 -2.55
CA HIS A 186 12.99 18.51 -1.88
C HIS A 186 11.55 19.04 -2.00
N ALA A 187 11.34 20.35 -1.89
CA ALA A 187 10.04 20.99 -2.10
C ALA A 187 9.66 20.96 -3.58
N HIS A 188 10.64 21.10 -4.48
CA HIS A 188 10.46 21.14 -5.93
C HIS A 188 10.09 19.75 -6.49
N CYS A 189 10.76 18.67 -6.03
CA CYS A 189 10.39 17.30 -6.39
C CYS A 189 8.99 16.92 -5.88
N SER A 190 8.66 17.26 -4.65
CA SER A 190 7.31 17.06 -4.11
C SER A 190 6.27 17.86 -4.88
N HIS A 191 6.63 18.93 -5.49
CA HIS A 191 5.82 19.93 -6.13
C HIS A 191 5.59 19.69 -7.64
N LEU A 192 6.60 19.29 -8.39
CA LEU A 192 6.46 18.69 -9.72
C LEU A 192 5.61 17.43 -9.67
N ARG A 193 5.71 16.70 -8.59
CA ARG A 193 4.90 15.57 -8.20
C ARG A 193 3.40 15.86 -8.25
N LEU A 194 2.97 17.01 -7.75
CA LEU A 194 1.56 17.36 -7.59
C LEU A 194 0.92 17.90 -8.88
N THR A 195 1.71 18.58 -9.73
CA THR A 195 1.21 19.25 -10.94
C THR A 195 1.31 18.37 -12.18
N THR A 196 2.26 17.44 -12.21
CA THR A 196 2.41 16.50 -13.32
C THR A 196 1.23 15.54 -13.40
N ASP A 197 0.73 15.10 -12.26
CA ASP A 197 -0.42 14.20 -12.19
C ASP A 197 -1.69 14.86 -12.78
N ALA A 198 -1.83 16.15 -12.64
CA ALA A 198 -3.03 16.88 -13.03
C ALA A 198 -3.02 17.39 -14.48
N GLN A 199 -1.86 17.73 -15.03
CA GLN A 199 -1.74 18.23 -16.41
C GLN A 199 -1.89 17.11 -17.47
N MET A 200 -1.88 15.85 -17.02
CA MET A 200 -2.16 14.66 -17.84
C MET A 200 -3.57 14.66 -18.43
N PHE A 201 -4.49 15.44 -17.87
CA PHE A 201 -5.90 15.45 -18.25
C PHE A 201 -6.25 16.36 -19.40
N THR A 202 -5.37 17.25 -19.83
CA THR A 202 -5.65 18.18 -20.94
C THR A 202 -6.00 17.43 -22.23
N ASP A 203 -5.34 16.31 -22.49
CA ASP A 203 -5.61 15.46 -23.65
C ASP A 203 -6.90 14.62 -23.50
N VAL A 204 -7.35 14.41 -22.28
CA VAL A 204 -8.52 13.60 -21.94
C VAL A 204 -9.79 14.44 -21.98
N VAL A 205 -9.70 15.69 -21.53
CA VAL A 205 -10.84 16.61 -21.38
C VAL A 205 -11.36 17.10 -22.72
N SER A 206 -10.50 17.28 -23.73
CA SER A 206 -10.90 17.72 -25.08
C SER A 206 -11.87 16.76 -25.78
N ASN A 207 -12.04 15.54 -25.27
CA ASN A 207 -12.90 14.49 -25.84
C ASN A 207 -14.11 14.09 -24.97
N LEU A 208 -14.37 14.81 -23.85
CA LEU A 208 -15.47 14.48 -22.94
C LEU A 208 -16.83 14.91 -23.51
N GLY A 209 -17.48 13.99 -24.23
CA GLY A 209 -18.91 14.07 -24.55
C GLY A 209 -19.79 13.78 -23.30
N ALA A 210 -21.10 13.65 -23.49
CA ALA A 210 -22.12 13.51 -22.41
C ALA A 210 -21.95 12.28 -21.45
N ARG A 211 -20.97 11.40 -21.67
CA ARG A 211 -20.57 10.33 -20.75
C ARG A 211 -19.05 10.43 -20.47
N PRO A 212 -18.59 10.34 -19.21
CA PRO A 212 -17.16 10.26 -18.95
C PRO A 212 -16.62 8.99 -19.64
N GLN A 213 -15.75 9.17 -20.62
CA GLN A 213 -15.04 8.08 -21.32
C GLN A 213 -13.78 7.70 -20.58
N VAL A 214 -13.63 8.15 -19.33
CA VAL A 214 -12.41 8.07 -18.55
C VAL A 214 -12.74 7.83 -17.09
N ALA A 215 -12.03 6.89 -16.47
CA ALA A 215 -12.00 6.68 -15.03
C ALA A 215 -10.61 7.00 -14.49
N ILE A 216 -10.55 7.67 -13.34
CA ILE A 216 -9.32 8.04 -12.64
C ILE A 216 -9.37 7.45 -11.25
N GLN A 217 -8.46 6.52 -10.96
CA GLN A 217 -8.32 5.93 -9.64
C GLN A 217 -7.17 6.60 -8.89
N LEU A 218 -7.48 7.18 -7.72
CA LEU A 218 -6.51 7.77 -6.81
C LEU A 218 -6.03 6.69 -5.83
N ASN A 219 -4.78 6.30 -5.96
CA ASN A 219 -4.17 5.31 -5.06
C ASN A 219 -3.66 6.04 -3.80
N ASP A 220 -4.47 6.02 -2.76
CA ASP A 220 -4.38 6.85 -1.56
C ASP A 220 -4.60 8.36 -1.86
N THR A 221 -4.30 9.25 -0.89
CA THR A 221 -4.42 10.70 -1.05
C THR A 221 -3.25 11.32 -1.80
N HIS A 222 -2.21 10.56 -2.08
CA HIS A 222 -1.00 11.08 -2.71
C HIS A 222 -1.28 11.89 -3.99
N PRO A 223 -2.13 11.43 -4.93
CA PRO A 223 -2.49 12.18 -6.11
C PRO A 223 -3.75 13.05 -5.93
N ALA A 224 -4.14 13.44 -4.72
CA ALA A 224 -5.38 14.17 -4.43
C ALA A 224 -5.52 15.49 -5.20
N LEU A 225 -4.40 16.14 -5.56
CA LEU A 225 -4.42 17.39 -6.33
C LEU A 225 -4.94 17.24 -7.76
N ALA A 226 -5.10 16.01 -8.25
CA ALA A 226 -5.79 15.76 -9.53
C ALA A 226 -7.21 16.36 -9.53
N ILE A 227 -7.89 16.39 -8.39
CA ILE A 227 -9.23 16.93 -8.24
C ILE A 227 -9.26 18.46 -8.49
N PRO A 228 -8.54 19.30 -7.75
CA PRO A 228 -8.54 20.74 -8.01
C PRO A 228 -7.88 21.10 -9.34
N GLU A 229 -6.93 20.34 -9.84
CA GLU A 229 -6.33 20.60 -11.15
C GLU A 229 -7.30 20.31 -12.30
N LEU A 230 -8.04 19.21 -12.24
CA LEU A 230 -9.07 18.94 -13.24
C LEU A 230 -10.15 20.03 -13.23
N MET A 231 -10.52 20.53 -12.04
CA MET A 231 -11.41 21.71 -11.92
C MET A 231 -10.80 22.95 -12.57
N ARG A 232 -9.51 23.22 -12.32
CA ARG A 232 -8.81 24.37 -12.95
C ARG A 232 -8.86 24.28 -14.47
N ILE A 233 -8.53 23.15 -15.04
CA ILE A 233 -8.56 22.95 -16.50
C ILE A 233 -9.98 23.17 -17.04
N LEU A 234 -10.98 22.53 -16.44
CA LEU A 234 -12.36 22.59 -16.92
C LEU A 234 -12.96 24.00 -16.81
N VAL A 235 -12.66 24.73 -15.75
CA VAL A 235 -13.21 26.08 -15.51
C VAL A 235 -12.36 27.16 -16.20
N ASP A 236 -11.04 27.13 -16.01
CA ASP A 236 -10.17 28.24 -16.43
C ASP A 236 -9.73 28.06 -17.90
N THR A 237 -9.51 26.85 -18.40
CA THR A 237 -9.09 26.62 -19.80
C THR A 237 -10.30 26.35 -20.71
N GLU A 238 -11.14 25.38 -20.32
CA GLU A 238 -12.29 24.92 -21.12
C GLU A 238 -13.54 25.81 -20.94
N LYS A 239 -13.49 26.78 -20.02
CA LYS A 239 -14.57 27.78 -19.75
C LYS A 239 -15.92 27.16 -19.39
N LEU A 240 -15.93 25.97 -18.77
CA LEU A 240 -17.16 25.36 -18.28
C LEU A 240 -17.65 26.04 -17.01
N SER A 241 -18.99 26.00 -16.79
CA SER A 241 -19.51 26.40 -15.49
C SER A 241 -19.02 25.49 -14.39
N TRP A 242 -18.92 26.01 -13.17
CA TRP A 242 -18.48 25.22 -11.99
C TRP A 242 -19.29 23.93 -11.83
N GLU A 243 -20.60 24.00 -11.97
CA GLU A 243 -21.51 22.86 -11.78
C GLU A 243 -21.23 21.74 -12.79
N LYS A 244 -21.02 22.10 -14.06
CA LYS A 244 -20.68 21.12 -15.11
C LYS A 244 -19.29 20.53 -14.86
N ALA A 245 -18.32 21.36 -14.52
CA ALA A 245 -16.96 20.92 -14.22
C ALA A 245 -16.95 19.97 -13.03
N TRP A 246 -17.66 20.31 -11.96
CA TRP A 246 -17.74 19.49 -10.76
C TRP A 246 -18.44 18.13 -11.00
N ASP A 247 -19.52 18.11 -11.77
CA ASP A 247 -20.18 16.87 -12.17
C ASP A 247 -19.22 15.93 -12.92
N ILE A 248 -18.41 16.46 -13.82
CA ILE A 248 -17.37 15.70 -14.54
C ILE A 248 -16.33 15.14 -13.56
N VAL A 249 -15.77 15.99 -12.68
CA VAL A 249 -14.73 15.59 -11.71
C VAL A 249 -15.22 14.46 -10.83
N VAL A 250 -16.38 14.60 -10.19
CA VAL A 250 -16.91 13.60 -9.25
C VAL A 250 -17.19 12.27 -9.95
N ARG A 251 -17.77 12.30 -11.16
CA ARG A 251 -18.05 11.07 -11.92
C ARG A 251 -16.81 10.38 -12.48
N THR A 252 -15.71 11.11 -12.58
CA THR A 252 -14.43 10.61 -13.12
C THR A 252 -13.52 10.02 -12.04
N CYS A 253 -13.42 10.68 -10.88
CA CYS A 253 -12.49 10.33 -9.82
C CYS A 253 -13.07 9.28 -8.85
N ALA A 254 -12.22 8.37 -8.40
CA ALA A 254 -12.49 7.44 -7.32
C ALA A 254 -11.26 7.33 -6.41
N TYR A 255 -11.46 7.11 -5.12
CA TYR A 255 -10.42 7.15 -4.10
C TYR A 255 -10.33 5.84 -3.33
N THR A 256 -9.14 5.30 -3.22
CA THR A 256 -8.81 4.13 -2.38
C THR A 256 -8.06 4.60 -1.14
N ASN A 257 -8.56 4.27 0.05
CA ASN A 257 -7.86 4.49 1.33
C ASN A 257 -7.09 3.23 1.73
N HIS A 258 -5.83 3.39 2.18
CA HIS A 258 -4.93 2.30 2.54
C HIS A 258 -4.57 2.26 4.03
N THR A 259 -5.04 3.21 4.86
CA THR A 259 -4.64 3.26 6.26
C THR A 259 -5.68 3.93 7.16
N VAL A 260 -5.69 3.51 8.43
CA VAL A 260 -6.46 4.19 9.49
C VAL A 260 -5.55 4.89 10.50
N LEU A 261 -4.22 4.73 10.38
CA LEU A 261 -3.28 5.35 11.30
C LEU A 261 -3.25 6.87 11.07
N PRO A 262 -3.49 7.68 12.10
CA PRO A 262 -3.65 9.14 11.95
C PRO A 262 -2.37 9.83 11.45
N GLU A 263 -1.19 9.32 11.80
CA GLU A 263 0.10 9.84 11.34
C GLU A 263 0.34 9.67 9.83
N ALA A 264 -0.38 8.77 9.18
CA ALA A 264 -0.26 8.51 7.75
C ALA A 264 -1.25 9.31 6.89
N LEU A 265 -2.23 9.99 7.50
CA LEU A 265 -3.17 10.84 6.80
C LEU A 265 -2.51 12.17 6.41
N GLU A 266 -2.56 12.52 5.12
CA GLU A 266 -1.93 13.74 4.61
C GLU A 266 -2.70 15.00 5.00
N ARG A 267 -2.00 15.92 5.65
CA ARG A 267 -2.46 17.26 6.02
C ARG A 267 -1.44 18.28 5.55
N TRP A 268 -1.80 19.12 4.60
CA TRP A 268 -0.89 20.10 4.01
C TRP A 268 -1.12 21.50 4.58
N PRO A 269 -0.06 22.21 5.03
CA PRO A 269 -0.18 23.59 5.50
C PRO A 269 -0.71 24.50 4.39
N ILE A 270 -1.70 25.35 4.70
CA ILE A 270 -2.29 26.29 3.75
C ILE A 270 -1.25 27.29 3.23
N ASP A 271 -0.33 27.74 4.07
CA ASP A 271 0.70 28.69 3.67
C ASP A 271 1.60 28.16 2.56
N LEU A 272 1.87 26.85 2.56
CA LEU A 272 2.59 26.20 1.46
C LEU A 272 1.83 26.31 0.14
N PHE A 273 0.54 25.98 0.16
CA PHE A 273 -0.33 26.07 -1.04
C PHE A 273 -0.54 27.51 -1.51
N LYS A 274 -0.69 28.45 -0.59
CA LYS A 274 -0.83 29.87 -0.89
C LYS A 274 0.37 30.40 -1.67
N THR A 275 1.56 29.94 -1.35
CA THR A 275 2.80 30.33 -2.02
C THR A 275 2.96 29.62 -3.37
N LEU A 276 2.72 28.33 -3.41
CA LEU A 276 3.08 27.48 -4.54
C LEU A 276 1.95 27.32 -5.55
N LEU A 277 0.72 27.13 -5.09
CA LEU A 277 -0.46 26.78 -5.89
C LEU A 277 -1.68 27.62 -5.48
N PRO A 278 -1.62 28.93 -5.57
CA PRO A 278 -2.67 29.81 -5.08
C PRO A 278 -4.03 29.53 -5.76
N ARG A 279 -4.05 29.21 -7.06
CA ARG A 279 -5.30 28.90 -7.77
C ARG A 279 -5.92 27.59 -7.31
N HIS A 280 -5.10 26.56 -7.07
CA HIS A 280 -5.58 25.29 -6.51
C HIS A 280 -6.16 25.48 -5.11
N LEU A 281 -5.54 26.32 -4.29
CA LEU A 281 -6.07 26.67 -2.97
C LEU A 281 -7.44 27.36 -3.06
N ASP A 282 -7.62 28.31 -3.97
CA ASP A 282 -8.92 28.96 -4.19
C ASP A 282 -10.01 27.97 -4.61
N ILE A 283 -9.65 27.02 -5.48
CA ILE A 283 -10.57 25.95 -5.90
C ILE A 283 -10.92 25.06 -4.71
N ILE A 284 -9.96 24.68 -3.87
CA ILE A 284 -10.21 23.88 -2.67
C ILE A 284 -11.13 24.64 -1.69
N TYR A 285 -10.92 25.92 -1.48
CA TYR A 285 -11.81 26.74 -0.66
C TYR A 285 -13.23 26.77 -1.21
N GLU A 286 -13.41 26.91 -2.51
CA GLU A 286 -14.73 26.91 -3.12
C GLU A 286 -15.41 25.54 -3.07
N ILE A 287 -14.64 24.45 -3.26
CA ILE A 287 -15.15 23.07 -3.04
C ILE A 287 -15.63 22.92 -1.59
N ASN A 288 -14.84 23.37 -0.62
CA ASN A 288 -15.19 23.28 0.80
C ASN A 288 -16.44 24.10 1.13
N ARG A 289 -16.51 25.34 0.63
CA ARG A 289 -17.69 26.21 0.82
C ARG A 289 -18.96 25.56 0.30
N ARG A 290 -18.92 25.00 -0.91
CA ARG A 290 -20.09 24.33 -1.53
C ARG A 290 -20.44 23.02 -0.82
N HIS A 291 -19.45 22.28 -0.34
CA HIS A 291 -19.64 21.04 0.43
C HIS A 291 -20.36 21.32 1.75
N LEU A 292 -19.90 22.29 2.51
CA LEU A 292 -20.49 22.64 3.81
C LEU A 292 -21.76 23.46 3.68
N GLU A 293 -21.83 24.33 2.68
CA GLU A 293 -22.78 25.39 2.45
C GLU A 293 -23.41 25.98 3.72
N VAL A 294 -22.58 26.74 4.42
CA VAL A 294 -23.07 27.76 5.34
C VAL A 294 -23.58 28.90 4.46
N GLN A 295 -24.87 29.16 4.44
CA GLN A 295 -25.42 30.33 3.77
C GLN A 295 -24.76 31.61 4.34
N SER A 296 -23.73 32.10 3.69
CA SER A 296 -23.47 33.51 3.75
C SER A 296 -24.62 34.14 2.98
N ALA A 297 -25.52 34.83 3.66
CA ALA A 297 -26.56 35.65 3.03
C ALA A 297 -25.88 36.45 1.92
N PRO A 298 -26.47 36.53 0.70
CA PRO A 298 -25.88 37.33 -0.34
C PRO A 298 -25.70 38.73 0.19
N ARG A 299 -24.50 39.30 0.15
CA ARG A 299 -24.24 40.69 0.52
C ARG A 299 -25.14 41.67 -0.23
N LEU A 300 -25.78 41.21 -1.32
CA LEU A 300 -26.79 41.95 -2.07
C LEU A 300 -28.09 42.16 -1.28
N CYS A 301 -28.48 41.22 -0.40
CA CYS A 301 -29.69 41.40 0.43
C CYS A 301 -29.49 42.47 1.51
N CYS A 302 -28.28 42.59 2.06
CA CYS A 302 -27.98 43.65 3.02
C CYS A 302 -27.95 45.04 2.36
N TYR A 303 -27.53 45.11 1.09
CA TYR A 303 -27.55 46.39 0.33
C TYR A 303 -28.99 46.78 -0.03
N ILE A 304 -29.84 45.84 -0.39
CA ILE A 304 -31.25 46.08 -0.67
C ILE A 304 -32.03 46.43 0.62
N TYR A 305 -31.70 45.79 1.76
CA TYR A 305 -32.31 46.13 3.04
C TYR A 305 -31.87 47.52 3.56
N SER A 306 -30.64 47.93 3.30
CA SER A 306 -30.18 49.30 3.61
C SER A 306 -30.80 50.39 2.75
N ILE A 307 -31.17 50.06 1.49
CA ILE A 307 -31.88 51.02 0.59
C ILE A 307 -33.36 51.11 0.96
N TYR A 308 -33.98 50.03 1.46
CA TYR A 308 -35.40 49.99 1.86
C TYR A 308 -35.71 50.69 3.18
N LEU A 309 -34.72 50.86 4.06
CA LEU A 309 -34.90 51.64 5.31
C LEU A 309 -34.93 53.14 5.08
N ILE A 310 -34.73 53.62 3.84
CA ILE A 310 -34.71 55.04 3.51
C ILE A 310 -35.98 55.52 2.77
N SER A 311 -36.88 54.60 2.31
CA SER A 311 -38.16 55.05 1.71
C SER A 311 -39.22 53.93 1.71
N PRO A 312 -40.26 54.04 2.56
CA PRO A 312 -41.36 53.08 2.59
C PRO A 312 -42.54 53.55 1.73
N SER A 313 -42.55 53.24 0.45
CA SER A 313 -43.80 53.31 -0.35
C SER A 313 -43.61 52.59 -1.70
N GLN A 314 -44.23 51.48 -1.85
CA GLN A 314 -44.93 50.87 -2.98
C GLN A 314 -44.78 49.38 -3.12
N ASP A 315 -45.84 48.76 -3.59
CA ASP A 315 -46.19 47.34 -3.64
C ASP A 315 -45.13 46.29 -4.05
N PHE A 316 -45.02 45.26 -3.24
CA PHE A 316 -44.02 44.19 -3.31
C PHE A 316 -44.32 43.08 -4.33
N HIS A 317 -45.34 43.17 -5.13
CA HIS A 317 -45.80 42.07 -6.00
C HIS A 317 -45.39 42.09 -7.47
N SER A 318 -44.59 43.06 -7.91
CA SER A 318 -44.29 43.20 -9.35
C SER A 318 -42.80 43.12 -9.76
N VAL A 319 -41.84 42.81 -8.87
CA VAL A 319 -40.40 42.91 -9.20
C VAL A 319 -39.61 41.56 -9.08
N CYS A 320 -40.24 40.45 -8.77
CA CYS A 320 -39.52 39.19 -8.77
C CYS A 320 -40.09 38.16 -9.75
N GLY A 321 -39.86 38.41 -11.05
CA GLY A 321 -40.22 37.51 -12.16
C GLY A 321 -39.32 36.27 -12.32
N CYS A 322 -38.32 36.10 -11.45
CA CYS A 322 -37.34 35.00 -11.58
C CYS A 322 -37.60 33.76 -10.67
N CYS A 323 -38.79 33.70 -10.00
CA CYS A 323 -39.14 32.59 -9.14
C CYS A 323 -40.19 31.63 -9.71
N ARG A 324 -40.49 31.69 -10.99
CA ARG A 324 -41.42 30.77 -11.65
C ARG A 324 -40.88 30.28 -12.99
N GLU A 325 -39.94 29.36 -12.95
CA GLU A 325 -39.83 28.35 -14.00
C GLU A 325 -39.33 27.06 -13.35
N SER A 326 -40.22 26.09 -13.38
CA SER A 326 -40.00 24.70 -13.03
C SER A 326 -38.84 24.16 -13.89
N VAL A 327 -37.76 23.80 -13.25
CA VAL A 327 -36.72 22.96 -13.87
C VAL A 327 -37.19 21.50 -13.81
N PRO A 328 -37.33 20.84 -14.96
CA PRO A 328 -37.68 19.41 -14.97
C PRO A 328 -36.54 18.57 -14.41
N ASN A 329 -36.93 17.53 -13.68
CA ASN A 329 -36.14 16.42 -13.17
C ASN A 329 -34.83 16.17 -13.94
N LEU A 330 -33.71 16.62 -13.40
CA LEU A 330 -32.40 16.08 -13.68
C LEU A 330 -32.12 15.01 -12.62
N ILE A 331 -32.12 13.81 -13.09
CA ILE A 331 -31.88 12.57 -12.36
C ILE A 331 -30.52 12.65 -11.67
N GLY A 332 -30.55 12.63 -10.34
CA GLY A 332 -29.61 11.96 -9.49
C GLY A 332 -28.14 12.37 -9.49
N LEU A 333 -27.81 13.56 -9.03
CA LEU A 333 -26.63 13.81 -8.24
C LEU A 333 -27.00 14.92 -7.24
N SER A 334 -27.59 14.52 -6.18
CA SER A 334 -27.85 15.36 -5.02
C SER A 334 -26.50 15.67 -4.37
N LEU A 335 -25.93 16.83 -4.67
CA LEU A 335 -24.97 17.48 -3.78
C LEU A 335 -25.72 17.76 -2.47
N GLN A 336 -25.68 16.78 -1.60
CA GLN A 336 -26.28 16.87 -0.27
C GLN A 336 -25.40 17.82 0.54
N ARG A 337 -25.90 19.00 0.79
CA ARG A 337 -25.21 20.06 1.53
C ARG A 337 -25.31 19.73 3.01
N ILE A 338 -24.16 19.56 3.69
CA ILE A 338 -24.09 19.00 5.06
C ILE A 338 -24.95 19.82 6.04
N SER A 339 -24.93 21.15 5.94
CA SER A 339 -25.77 22.00 6.80
C SER A 339 -27.28 21.80 6.63
N LYS A 340 -27.73 21.30 5.45
CA LYS A 340 -29.14 20.96 5.21
C LYS A 340 -29.50 19.57 5.73
N LEU A 341 -28.55 18.62 5.66
CA LEU A 341 -28.72 17.28 6.21
C LEU A 341 -28.76 17.28 7.74
N TYR A 342 -27.93 18.11 8.36
CA TYR A 342 -27.73 18.18 9.80
C TYR A 342 -27.86 19.63 10.30
N PRO A 343 -29.08 20.20 10.33
CA PRO A 343 -29.29 21.59 10.73
C PRO A 343 -28.84 21.82 12.17
N GLY A 344 -27.96 22.81 12.38
CA GLY A 344 -27.48 23.20 13.72
C GLY A 344 -26.34 22.36 14.30
N ASP A 345 -25.90 21.30 13.61
CA ASP A 345 -24.74 20.50 14.03
C ASP A 345 -23.41 21.14 13.52
N ASN A 346 -23.02 22.22 14.19
CA ASN A 346 -21.80 22.95 13.85
C ASN A 346 -20.51 22.14 14.10
N ASP A 347 -20.54 21.19 15.02
CA ASP A 347 -19.39 20.33 15.27
C ASP A 347 -19.16 19.35 14.12
N ARG A 348 -20.21 18.78 13.56
CA ARG A 348 -20.15 17.97 12.35
C ARG A 348 -19.63 18.77 11.15
N LEU A 349 -20.07 20.01 10.95
CA LEU A 349 -19.55 20.89 9.90
C LEU A 349 -18.04 21.09 10.05
N ARG A 350 -17.57 21.30 11.27
CA ARG A 350 -16.15 21.43 11.58
C ARG A 350 -15.38 20.12 11.26
N ARG A 351 -15.89 18.96 11.70
CA ARG A 351 -15.24 17.65 11.45
C ARG A 351 -15.21 17.29 9.96
N MET A 352 -16.19 17.69 9.18
CA MET A 352 -16.31 17.37 7.75
C MET A 352 -15.66 18.42 6.84
N SER A 353 -15.17 19.53 7.38
CA SER A 353 -14.46 20.56 6.62
C SER A 353 -13.21 19.99 5.97
N LEU A 354 -12.90 20.43 4.74
CA LEU A 354 -11.62 20.15 4.09
C LEU A 354 -10.47 20.91 4.74
N ILE A 355 -10.79 21.99 5.48
CA ILE A 355 -9.82 22.83 6.16
C ILE A 355 -9.89 22.56 7.65
N GLU A 356 -8.77 22.13 8.22
CA GLU A 356 -8.62 21.99 9.66
C GLU A 356 -8.11 23.29 10.27
N GLU A 357 -8.87 23.82 11.23
CA GLU A 357 -8.50 24.98 12.02
C GLU A 357 -7.54 24.60 13.15
N GLY A 358 -6.65 25.52 13.56
CA GLY A 358 -5.68 25.30 14.62
C GLY A 358 -4.60 26.38 14.59
N ASP A 359 -3.46 26.13 15.23
CA ASP A 359 -2.30 27.04 15.24
C ASP A 359 -1.80 27.35 13.82
N ALA A 360 -1.88 26.34 12.95
CA ALA A 360 -1.70 26.50 11.50
C ALA A 360 -2.84 25.77 10.78
N LYS A 361 -3.53 26.47 9.86
CA LYS A 361 -4.59 25.87 9.03
C LYS A 361 -3.98 24.85 8.08
N LYS A 362 -4.63 23.69 7.95
CA LYS A 362 -4.19 22.59 7.09
C LYS A 362 -5.32 22.12 6.19
N ILE A 363 -4.97 21.63 5.01
CA ILE A 363 -5.90 20.95 4.10
C ILE A 363 -5.87 19.46 4.43
N ASN A 364 -7.04 18.90 4.74
CA ASN A 364 -7.22 17.45 4.90
C ASN A 364 -7.41 16.81 3.53
N MET A 365 -6.38 16.13 3.02
CA MET A 365 -6.40 15.57 1.66
C MET A 365 -7.37 14.39 1.54
N ALA A 366 -7.59 13.62 2.59
CA ALA A 366 -8.59 12.55 2.59
C ALA A 366 -10.01 13.09 2.40
N HIS A 367 -10.37 14.16 3.11
CA HIS A 367 -11.66 14.82 2.92
C HIS A 367 -11.83 15.34 1.50
N LEU A 368 -10.79 15.94 0.92
CA LEU A 368 -10.82 16.39 -0.48
C LEU A 368 -11.09 15.21 -1.43
N CYS A 369 -10.40 14.08 -1.25
CA CYS A 369 -10.59 12.87 -2.06
C CYS A 369 -12.01 12.31 -1.94
N ILE A 370 -12.57 12.26 -0.73
CA ILE A 370 -13.93 11.76 -0.49
C ILE A 370 -14.95 12.64 -1.19
N VAL A 371 -14.85 13.97 -1.03
CA VAL A 371 -15.80 14.92 -1.61
C VAL A 371 -15.73 14.94 -3.13
N GLY A 372 -14.52 14.85 -3.69
CA GLY A 372 -14.28 14.90 -5.14
C GLY A 372 -14.41 13.57 -5.88
N SER A 373 -14.78 12.49 -5.20
CA SER A 373 -14.89 11.14 -5.79
C SER A 373 -16.30 10.59 -5.69
N HIS A 374 -16.73 9.82 -6.70
CA HIS A 374 -18.02 9.10 -6.66
C HIS A 374 -17.96 7.80 -5.88
N ALA A 375 -16.77 7.23 -5.71
CA ALA A 375 -16.55 6.00 -4.97
C ALA A 375 -15.32 6.14 -4.07
N VAL A 376 -15.44 5.64 -2.85
CA VAL A 376 -14.38 5.55 -1.85
C VAL A 376 -14.34 4.10 -1.36
N ASN A 377 -13.19 3.45 -1.44
CA ASN A 377 -13.10 2.07 -0.97
C ASN A 377 -11.97 1.85 0.04
N GLY A 378 -12.23 0.93 0.97
CA GLY A 378 -11.19 0.27 1.74
C GLY A 378 -10.65 -0.95 0.99
N VAL A 379 -9.62 -1.58 1.55
CA VAL A 379 -8.80 -2.60 0.87
C VAL A 379 -8.87 -4.01 1.45
N ALA A 380 -9.70 -4.20 2.48
CA ALA A 380 -10.17 -5.46 3.02
C ALA A 380 -11.51 -5.20 3.71
N ARG A 381 -12.35 -6.24 3.88
CA ARG A 381 -13.69 -6.07 4.47
C ARG A 381 -13.64 -5.41 5.84
N ILE A 382 -12.79 -5.90 6.74
CA ILE A 382 -12.66 -5.34 8.09
C ILE A 382 -12.19 -3.88 8.06
N HIS A 383 -11.25 -3.53 7.19
CA HIS A 383 -10.78 -2.17 7.02
C HIS A 383 -11.88 -1.25 6.51
N SER A 384 -12.64 -1.68 5.50
CA SER A 384 -13.76 -0.93 4.95
C SER A 384 -14.83 -0.63 6.02
N GLU A 385 -15.12 -1.60 6.89
CA GLU A 385 -16.04 -1.40 8.02
C GLU A 385 -15.48 -0.44 9.08
N ILE A 386 -14.18 -0.51 9.37
CA ILE A 386 -13.53 0.41 10.32
C ILE A 386 -13.62 1.85 9.83
N ILE A 387 -13.28 2.14 8.57
CA ILE A 387 -13.33 3.52 8.06
C ILE A 387 -14.75 4.10 8.07
N LYS A 388 -15.78 3.29 7.81
CA LYS A 388 -17.19 3.70 7.91
C LYS A 388 -17.62 4.02 9.35
N LYS A 389 -17.08 3.30 10.34
CA LYS A 389 -17.48 3.43 11.75
C LYS A 389 -16.67 4.46 12.52
N THR A 390 -15.45 4.80 12.03
CA THR A 390 -14.49 5.64 12.75
C THR A 390 -14.03 6.84 11.91
N VAL A 391 -12.99 6.66 11.10
CA VAL A 391 -12.25 7.75 10.45
C VAL A 391 -13.14 8.60 9.52
N PHE A 392 -14.04 7.97 8.77
CA PHE A 392 -14.92 8.63 7.80
C PHE A 392 -16.41 8.49 8.15
N LYS A 393 -16.72 8.29 9.43
CA LYS A 393 -18.10 8.05 9.90
C LYS A 393 -19.07 9.15 9.44
N ASP A 394 -18.72 10.41 9.61
CA ASP A 394 -19.59 11.53 9.24
C ASP A 394 -19.88 11.55 7.72
N PHE A 395 -18.88 11.23 6.91
CA PHE A 395 -19.04 11.14 5.45
C PHE A 395 -19.86 9.92 5.03
N TYR A 396 -19.68 8.78 5.70
CA TYR A 396 -20.48 7.58 5.45
C TYR A 396 -21.94 7.80 5.81
N GLU A 397 -22.24 8.43 6.95
CA GLU A 397 -23.60 8.77 7.34
C GLU A 397 -24.28 9.74 6.34
N ALA A 398 -23.52 10.66 5.75
CA ALA A 398 -24.02 11.62 4.76
C ALA A 398 -24.27 10.99 3.38
N ASP A 399 -23.43 10.06 2.96
CA ASP A 399 -23.54 9.37 1.66
C ASP A 399 -23.05 7.91 1.74
N PRO A 400 -23.86 7.00 2.28
CA PRO A 400 -23.49 5.60 2.48
C PRO A 400 -23.14 4.86 1.18
N GLN A 401 -23.76 5.24 0.05
CA GLN A 401 -23.60 4.57 -1.23
C GLN A 401 -22.22 4.78 -1.85
N LYS A 402 -21.52 5.85 -1.45
CA LYS A 402 -20.19 6.16 -1.92
C LYS A 402 -19.14 5.14 -1.42
N PHE A 403 -19.35 4.56 -0.24
CA PHE A 403 -18.36 3.73 0.44
C PHE A 403 -18.48 2.25 0.06
N GLN A 404 -17.37 1.68 -0.40
CA GLN A 404 -17.29 0.30 -0.90
C GLN A 404 -16.12 -0.45 -0.27
N ASN A 405 -16.06 -1.76 -0.48
CA ASN A 405 -14.91 -2.60 -0.22
C ASN A 405 -14.38 -3.19 -1.53
N LYS A 406 -13.06 -3.14 -1.71
CA LYS A 406 -12.33 -3.91 -2.73
C LYS A 406 -11.17 -4.60 -2.05
N THR A 407 -11.35 -5.85 -1.66
CA THR A 407 -10.28 -6.63 -1.03
C THR A 407 -9.11 -6.75 -1.99
N ASN A 408 -7.91 -6.42 -1.51
CA ASN A 408 -6.68 -6.50 -2.29
C ASN A 408 -6.44 -7.92 -2.82
N GLY A 409 -5.54 -8.00 -3.78
CA GLY A 409 -5.06 -9.26 -4.35
C GLY A 409 -3.64 -9.11 -4.87
N ILE A 410 -3.11 -10.22 -5.35
CA ILE A 410 -1.76 -10.36 -5.92
C ILE A 410 -1.84 -11.00 -7.29
N THR A 411 -0.93 -10.67 -8.21
CA THR A 411 -0.86 -11.35 -9.50
C THR A 411 -0.27 -12.76 -9.36
N PRO A 412 -0.98 -13.81 -9.80
CA PRO A 412 -0.48 -15.18 -9.75
C PRO A 412 0.67 -15.43 -10.73
N ARG A 413 0.87 -14.56 -11.72
CA ARG A 413 1.99 -14.68 -12.67
C ARG A 413 3.32 -14.49 -11.93
N ARG A 414 3.58 -13.29 -11.39
CA ARG A 414 4.81 -13.05 -10.61
C ARG A 414 4.89 -13.88 -9.35
N TRP A 415 3.79 -14.00 -8.61
CA TRP A 415 3.80 -14.54 -7.24
C TRP A 415 3.54 -16.04 -7.13
N LEU A 416 3.38 -16.74 -8.26
CA LEU A 416 3.36 -18.20 -8.31
C LEU A 416 4.16 -18.73 -9.51
N VAL A 417 3.70 -18.48 -10.74
CA VAL A 417 4.30 -19.05 -11.95
C VAL A 417 5.78 -18.69 -12.07
N MET A 418 6.13 -17.44 -11.86
CA MET A 418 7.49 -16.92 -11.99
C MET A 418 8.38 -17.28 -10.80
N CYS A 419 7.91 -17.08 -9.56
CA CYS A 419 8.76 -17.27 -8.37
C CYS A 419 8.76 -18.70 -7.84
N ASN A 420 7.79 -19.56 -8.21
CA ASN A 420 7.66 -20.93 -7.72
C ASN A 420 7.19 -21.89 -8.84
N PRO A 421 8.00 -22.05 -9.90
CA PRO A 421 7.62 -22.86 -11.07
C PRO A 421 7.34 -24.32 -10.71
N GLY A 422 8.05 -24.89 -9.75
CA GLY A 422 7.80 -26.26 -9.30
C GLY A 422 6.42 -26.46 -8.68
N LEU A 423 5.93 -25.50 -7.89
CA LEU A 423 4.56 -25.56 -7.35
C LEU A 423 3.54 -25.33 -8.45
N ALA A 424 3.78 -24.38 -9.37
CA ALA A 424 2.91 -24.13 -10.51
C ALA A 424 2.74 -25.37 -11.37
N GLU A 425 3.81 -26.11 -11.65
CA GLU A 425 3.79 -27.36 -12.41
C GLU A 425 3.01 -28.46 -11.67
N ALA A 426 3.29 -28.68 -10.38
CA ALA A 426 2.56 -29.66 -9.57
C ALA A 426 1.06 -29.41 -9.51
N ILE A 427 0.64 -28.13 -9.51
CA ILE A 427 -0.77 -27.74 -9.61
C ILE A 427 -1.31 -28.04 -11.02
N ALA A 428 -0.60 -27.62 -12.05
CA ALA A 428 -1.01 -27.81 -13.43
C ALA A 428 -1.19 -29.28 -13.83
N GLU A 429 -0.35 -30.18 -13.31
CA GLU A 429 -0.49 -31.63 -13.51
C GLU A 429 -1.82 -32.19 -12.96
N ARG A 430 -2.46 -31.52 -12.01
CA ARG A 430 -3.72 -31.98 -11.37
C ARG A 430 -4.96 -31.31 -11.95
N ILE A 431 -4.88 -30.02 -12.27
CA ILE A 431 -6.06 -29.21 -12.64
C ILE A 431 -5.91 -28.46 -13.97
N GLY A 432 -4.77 -28.62 -14.70
CA GLY A 432 -4.48 -27.86 -15.93
C GLY A 432 -3.90 -26.47 -15.64
N GLU A 433 -3.60 -25.69 -16.67
CA GLU A 433 -2.96 -24.35 -16.55
C GLU A 433 -3.96 -23.17 -16.45
N ASP A 434 -5.25 -23.42 -16.67
CA ASP A 434 -6.26 -22.35 -16.73
C ASP A 434 -6.39 -21.55 -15.41
N TYR A 435 -5.97 -22.15 -14.30
CA TYR A 435 -5.96 -21.45 -12.99
C TYR A 435 -5.08 -20.19 -12.98
N ILE A 436 -4.11 -20.08 -13.90
CA ILE A 436 -3.20 -18.91 -13.96
C ILE A 436 -3.96 -17.61 -14.25
N CYS A 437 -5.06 -17.71 -15.02
CA CYS A 437 -5.96 -16.59 -15.33
C CYS A 437 -7.29 -16.65 -14.55
N ASP A 438 -7.62 -17.78 -13.96
CA ASP A 438 -8.81 -18.00 -13.13
C ASP A 438 -8.42 -18.73 -11.84
N LEU A 439 -7.91 -17.97 -10.86
CA LEU A 439 -7.34 -18.54 -9.64
C LEU A 439 -8.36 -19.28 -8.76
N ASP A 440 -9.67 -19.07 -8.97
CA ASP A 440 -10.71 -19.84 -8.28
C ASP A 440 -10.67 -21.35 -8.63
N GLN A 441 -10.08 -21.72 -9.76
CA GLN A 441 -9.87 -23.12 -10.14
C GLN A 441 -8.95 -23.88 -9.16
N LEU A 442 -8.16 -23.19 -8.33
CA LEU A 442 -7.37 -23.83 -7.26
C LEU A 442 -8.25 -24.63 -6.27
N LYS A 443 -9.54 -24.33 -6.16
CA LYS A 443 -10.49 -25.13 -5.37
C LYS A 443 -10.53 -26.59 -5.81
N GLY A 444 -10.20 -26.89 -7.07
CA GLY A 444 -10.07 -28.25 -7.58
C GLY A 444 -9.03 -29.08 -6.86
N LEU A 445 -8.04 -28.46 -6.22
CA LEU A 445 -7.02 -29.15 -5.42
C LEU A 445 -7.59 -29.82 -4.17
N LEU A 446 -8.77 -29.42 -3.69
CA LEU A 446 -9.43 -30.08 -2.56
C LEU A 446 -9.74 -31.56 -2.83
N ASN A 447 -9.88 -31.96 -4.10
CA ASN A 447 -10.07 -33.36 -4.48
C ASN A 447 -8.80 -34.21 -4.25
N PHE A 448 -7.64 -33.59 -4.07
CA PHE A 448 -6.33 -34.24 -3.92
C PHE A 448 -5.73 -34.08 -2.51
N VAL A 449 -6.47 -33.55 -1.55
CA VAL A 449 -6.00 -33.33 -0.17
C VAL A 449 -5.56 -34.62 0.51
N ASP A 450 -6.21 -35.75 0.20
CA ASP A 450 -5.90 -37.06 0.73
C ASP A 450 -5.08 -37.96 -0.24
N ASP A 451 -4.67 -37.41 -1.40
CA ASP A 451 -3.80 -38.11 -2.35
C ASP A 451 -2.36 -38.06 -1.87
N ASP A 452 -1.84 -39.22 -1.48
CA ASP A 452 -0.46 -39.38 -0.97
C ASP A 452 0.61 -38.99 -2.01
N VAL A 453 0.33 -39.07 -3.31
CA VAL A 453 1.26 -38.64 -4.36
C VAL A 453 1.33 -37.11 -4.38
N PHE A 454 0.20 -36.44 -4.44
CA PHE A 454 0.14 -34.99 -4.44
C PHE A 454 0.71 -34.37 -3.16
N ILE A 455 0.41 -34.98 -1.99
CA ILE A 455 1.00 -34.55 -0.71
C ILE A 455 2.53 -34.61 -0.76
N ARG A 456 3.10 -35.69 -1.32
CA ARG A 456 4.57 -35.80 -1.48
C ARG A 456 5.14 -34.80 -2.47
N ASP A 457 4.44 -34.55 -3.59
CA ASP A 457 4.88 -33.59 -4.61
C ASP A 457 4.95 -32.18 -4.02
N VAL A 458 3.90 -31.73 -3.32
CA VAL A 458 3.86 -30.42 -2.66
C VAL A 458 4.97 -30.29 -1.59
N ALA A 459 5.14 -31.32 -0.76
CA ALA A 459 6.19 -31.33 0.27
C ALA A 459 7.60 -31.31 -0.36
N LYS A 460 7.82 -32.04 -1.47
CA LYS A 460 9.08 -32.06 -2.21
C LYS A 460 9.43 -30.69 -2.78
N VAL A 461 8.49 -30.02 -3.45
CA VAL A 461 8.69 -28.67 -3.98
C VAL A 461 9.10 -27.71 -2.87
N LYS A 462 8.42 -27.71 -1.73
CA LYS A 462 8.79 -26.88 -0.58
C LYS A 462 10.21 -27.16 -0.12
N GLN A 463 10.60 -28.42 -0.01
CA GLN A 463 11.94 -28.80 0.43
C GLN A 463 13.02 -28.34 -0.57
N GLU A 464 12.76 -28.43 -1.87
CA GLU A 464 13.67 -27.94 -2.92
C GLU A 464 13.83 -26.41 -2.84
N ASN A 465 12.75 -25.67 -2.68
CA ASN A 465 12.80 -24.22 -2.48
C ASN A 465 13.59 -23.83 -1.21
N LYS A 466 13.41 -24.57 -0.12
CA LYS A 466 14.17 -24.37 1.13
C LYS A 466 15.66 -24.62 0.95
N MET A 467 16.03 -25.67 0.22
CA MET A 467 17.44 -25.99 -0.10
C MET A 467 18.05 -24.91 -0.98
N LYS A 468 17.34 -24.44 -2.01
CA LYS A 468 17.79 -23.35 -2.90
C LYS A 468 18.03 -22.07 -2.10
N PHE A 469 17.08 -21.72 -1.21
CA PHE A 469 17.22 -20.52 -0.37
C PHE A 469 18.32 -20.64 0.69
N ALA A 470 18.51 -21.84 1.28
CA ALA A 470 19.62 -22.09 2.19
C ALA A 470 20.98 -21.91 1.51
N ALA A 471 21.13 -22.38 0.27
CA ALA A 471 22.33 -22.17 -0.53
C ALA A 471 22.56 -20.67 -0.82
N TYR A 472 21.50 -19.95 -1.16
CA TYR A 472 21.56 -18.49 -1.35
C TYR A 472 22.03 -17.76 -0.08
N LEU A 473 21.55 -18.13 1.11
CA LEU A 473 21.99 -17.54 2.38
C LEU A 473 23.46 -17.87 2.68
N GLU A 474 23.92 -19.07 2.40
CA GLU A 474 25.32 -19.46 2.59
C GLU A 474 26.25 -18.67 1.66
N GLU A 475 25.85 -18.48 0.40
CA GLU A 475 26.62 -17.73 -0.58
C GLU A 475 26.70 -16.24 -0.26
N HIS A 476 25.57 -15.60 0.00
CA HIS A 476 25.49 -14.14 0.12
C HIS A 476 25.70 -13.62 1.54
N TYR A 477 25.26 -14.37 2.56
CA TYR A 477 25.32 -13.95 3.96
C TYR A 477 26.37 -14.74 4.77
N LYS A 478 26.99 -15.76 4.16
CA LYS A 478 27.95 -16.65 4.83
C LYS A 478 27.35 -17.34 6.07
N VAL A 479 26.04 -17.56 6.08
CA VAL A 479 25.31 -18.20 7.16
C VAL A 479 24.81 -19.54 6.68
N LYS A 480 25.25 -20.62 7.35
CA LYS A 480 24.78 -21.96 7.09
C LYS A 480 23.58 -22.27 7.98
N ILE A 481 22.49 -22.71 7.37
CA ILE A 481 21.24 -23.08 8.06
C ILE A 481 20.84 -24.52 7.78
N ASN A 482 20.00 -25.09 8.64
CA ASN A 482 19.41 -26.41 8.46
C ASN A 482 18.15 -26.34 7.60
N PRO A 483 18.13 -26.79 6.34
CA PRO A 483 16.95 -26.73 5.48
C PRO A 483 15.80 -27.65 5.92
N SER A 484 16.05 -28.55 6.89
CA SER A 484 14.99 -29.37 7.49
C SER A 484 14.30 -28.67 8.68
N SER A 485 14.84 -27.56 9.17
CA SER A 485 14.19 -26.77 10.20
C SER A 485 12.93 -26.07 9.67
N LEU A 486 12.02 -25.67 10.57
CA LEU A 486 10.86 -24.84 10.21
C LEU A 486 11.35 -23.45 9.84
N PHE A 487 11.07 -23.01 8.61
CA PHE A 487 11.36 -21.65 8.14
C PHE A 487 10.23 -20.72 8.54
N ASP A 488 10.47 -19.97 9.61
CA ASP A 488 9.56 -19.00 10.22
C ASP A 488 9.93 -17.59 9.74
N VAL A 489 9.06 -16.95 8.96
CA VAL A 489 9.42 -15.76 8.17
C VAL A 489 8.50 -14.59 8.44
N GLN A 490 9.11 -13.45 8.82
CA GLN A 490 8.46 -12.15 8.92
C GLN A 490 9.18 -11.13 8.06
N VAL A 491 8.70 -10.90 6.85
CA VAL A 491 9.30 -9.95 5.90
C VAL A 491 8.29 -8.86 5.52
N LYS A 492 8.54 -7.66 5.99
CA LYS A 492 7.71 -6.46 5.81
C LYS A 492 8.45 -5.24 6.33
N ARG A 493 7.98 -4.03 6.00
CA ARG A 493 8.55 -2.81 6.58
C ARG A 493 8.60 -2.91 8.11
N ILE A 494 9.65 -2.39 8.71
CA ILE A 494 9.77 -2.37 10.18
C ILE A 494 8.91 -1.23 10.71
N HIS A 495 7.93 -1.59 11.54
CA HIS A 495 7.00 -0.65 12.15
C HIS A 495 6.43 -1.21 13.46
N GLU A 496 6.15 -0.34 14.44
CA GLU A 496 5.62 -0.78 15.73
C GLU A 496 4.32 -1.56 15.61
N TYR A 497 3.38 -1.14 14.72
CA TYR A 497 2.09 -1.83 14.57
C TYR A 497 2.20 -3.25 13.98
N LYS A 498 3.27 -3.52 13.21
CA LYS A 498 3.54 -4.86 12.61
C LYS A 498 4.11 -5.84 13.63
N ARG A 499 4.47 -5.36 14.79
CA ARG A 499 4.88 -6.07 16.00
C ARG A 499 6.05 -7.05 15.80
N GLN A 500 7.11 -6.66 15.09
CA GLN A 500 8.37 -7.42 15.12
C GLN A 500 8.87 -7.61 16.56
N LEU A 501 8.56 -6.68 17.47
CA LEU A 501 8.87 -6.82 18.89
C LEU A 501 8.19 -8.04 19.55
N LEU A 502 6.94 -8.34 19.19
CA LEU A 502 6.25 -9.55 19.67
C LEU A 502 6.99 -10.81 19.20
N ASN A 503 7.45 -10.85 17.95
CA ASN A 503 8.28 -11.92 17.43
C ASN A 503 9.62 -12.02 18.20
N CYS A 504 10.29 -10.91 18.50
CA CYS A 504 11.49 -10.89 19.33
C CYS A 504 11.27 -11.53 20.72
N LEU A 505 10.15 -11.23 21.36
CA LEU A 505 9.79 -11.81 22.65
C LEU A 505 9.57 -13.32 22.57
N HIS A 506 8.96 -13.81 21.49
CA HIS A 506 8.85 -15.25 21.22
C HIS A 506 10.23 -15.90 21.05
N ILE A 507 11.12 -15.29 20.27
CA ILE A 507 12.49 -15.81 20.05
C ILE A 507 13.23 -15.94 21.37
N ILE A 508 13.20 -14.91 22.22
CA ILE A 508 13.85 -14.91 23.54
C ILE A 508 13.24 -15.97 24.45
N THR A 509 11.92 -16.08 24.47
CA THR A 509 11.22 -17.12 25.25
C THR A 509 11.62 -18.53 24.82
N LEU A 510 11.67 -18.78 23.50
CA LEU A 510 12.09 -20.07 22.94
C LEU A 510 13.56 -20.37 23.28
N TYR A 511 14.44 -19.37 23.13
CA TYR A 511 15.84 -19.47 23.54
C TYR A 511 15.97 -19.88 25.03
N ASN A 512 15.27 -19.21 25.92
CA ASN A 512 15.29 -19.50 27.35
C ASN A 512 14.76 -20.90 27.66
N ARG A 513 13.70 -21.36 27.00
CA ARG A 513 13.15 -22.71 27.14
C ARG A 513 14.14 -23.77 26.70
N ILE A 514 14.81 -23.58 25.56
CA ILE A 514 15.86 -24.51 25.08
C ILE A 514 17.01 -24.59 26.09
N LYS A 515 17.45 -23.46 26.63
CA LYS A 515 18.53 -23.40 27.64
C LYS A 515 18.16 -24.14 28.93
N LYS A 516 16.90 -24.07 29.36
CA LYS A 516 16.41 -24.76 30.58
C LYS A 516 16.24 -26.26 30.36
N GLU A 517 15.85 -26.67 29.15
CA GLU A 517 15.57 -28.07 28.81
C GLU A 517 16.37 -28.54 27.58
N PRO A 518 17.72 -28.55 27.62
CA PRO A 518 18.54 -28.82 26.42
C PRO A 518 18.44 -30.25 25.90
N LYS A 519 17.92 -31.19 26.68
CA LYS A 519 17.76 -32.61 26.29
C LYS A 519 16.38 -32.91 25.71
N LYS A 520 15.44 -31.94 25.72
CA LYS A 520 14.12 -32.12 25.16
C LYS A 520 14.21 -32.15 23.62
N SER A 521 13.36 -32.94 22.98
CA SER A 521 13.25 -32.95 21.53
C SER A 521 12.50 -31.68 21.04
N TRP A 522 13.25 -30.65 20.69
CA TRP A 522 12.72 -29.41 20.12
C TRP A 522 12.43 -29.58 18.64
N THR A 523 11.48 -28.78 18.11
CA THR A 523 11.30 -28.57 16.67
C THR A 523 12.31 -27.54 16.21
N PRO A 524 13.31 -27.87 15.38
CA PRO A 524 14.29 -26.91 14.94
C PRO A 524 13.62 -25.78 14.13
N ARG A 525 13.97 -24.52 14.40
CA ARG A 525 13.49 -23.34 13.67
C ARG A 525 14.63 -22.50 13.14
N THR A 526 14.44 -22.00 11.94
CA THR A 526 15.19 -20.86 11.39
C THR A 526 14.24 -19.70 11.26
N ILE A 527 14.40 -18.68 12.11
CA ILE A 527 13.57 -17.48 12.13
C ILE A 527 14.26 -16.42 11.31
N MET A 528 13.56 -15.94 10.29
CA MET A 528 14.04 -14.93 9.35
C MET A 528 13.15 -13.70 9.44
N ILE A 529 13.74 -12.58 9.84
CA ILE A 529 13.06 -11.29 9.89
C ILE A 529 13.78 -10.36 8.90
N GLY A 530 13.02 -9.70 8.03
CA GLY A 530 13.57 -8.77 7.06
C GLY A 530 12.65 -7.58 6.86
N GLY A 531 13.22 -6.47 6.48
CA GLY A 531 12.48 -5.25 6.19
C GLY A 531 13.31 -3.99 6.41
N LYS A 532 12.94 -2.92 5.71
CA LYS A 532 13.58 -1.61 5.82
C LYS A 532 12.83 -0.75 6.84
N ALA A 533 13.56 -0.05 7.69
CA ALA A 533 13.06 1.02 8.53
C ALA A 533 13.08 2.34 7.75
N ALA A 534 12.09 3.20 7.93
CA ALA A 534 12.20 4.57 7.40
C ALA A 534 13.42 5.26 8.03
N PRO A 535 14.23 6.01 7.24
CA PRO A 535 15.50 6.57 7.72
C PRO A 535 15.42 7.42 9.00
N GLY A 536 14.31 8.16 9.17
CA GLY A 536 14.04 8.98 10.36
C GLY A 536 13.32 8.25 11.51
N TYR A 537 12.96 6.98 11.35
CA TYR A 537 12.19 6.24 12.35
C TYR A 537 13.11 5.54 13.37
N HIS A 538 13.50 6.27 14.41
CA HIS A 538 14.44 5.81 15.44
C HIS A 538 14.02 4.46 16.05
N THR A 539 12.77 4.33 16.49
CA THR A 539 12.26 3.08 17.10
C THR A 539 12.41 1.89 16.16
N ALA A 540 12.06 2.04 14.87
CA ALA A 540 12.21 0.96 13.90
C ALA A 540 13.68 0.55 13.69
N LYS A 541 14.60 1.51 13.66
CA LYS A 541 16.05 1.22 13.61
C LYS A 541 16.54 0.49 14.85
N MET A 542 16.03 0.84 16.02
CA MET A 542 16.31 0.13 17.28
C MET A 542 15.77 -1.30 17.27
N ILE A 543 14.61 -1.53 16.67
CA ILE A 543 14.04 -2.87 16.51
C ILE A 543 14.96 -3.74 15.65
N ILE A 544 15.49 -3.22 14.54
CA ILE A 544 16.48 -3.94 13.71
C ILE A 544 17.69 -4.31 14.56
N LYS A 545 18.22 -3.35 15.33
CA LYS A 545 19.39 -3.58 16.20
C LYS A 545 19.10 -4.65 17.27
N LEU A 546 17.89 -4.70 17.83
CA LEU A 546 17.50 -5.75 18.76
C LEU A 546 17.48 -7.13 18.09
N ILE A 547 16.89 -7.24 16.89
CA ILE A 547 16.82 -8.50 16.15
C ILE A 547 18.22 -9.04 15.86
N THR A 548 19.11 -8.21 15.36
CA THR A 548 20.51 -8.60 15.05
C THR A 548 21.29 -8.96 16.32
N SER A 549 21.06 -8.24 17.42
CA SER A 549 21.69 -8.51 18.72
C SER A 549 21.21 -9.82 19.34
N ILE A 550 19.92 -10.14 19.22
CA ILE A 550 19.38 -11.46 19.61
C ILE A 550 20.04 -12.56 18.78
N GLY A 551 20.14 -12.36 17.46
CA GLY A 551 20.80 -13.30 16.55
C GLY A 551 22.26 -13.56 16.92
N ASP A 552 23.02 -12.53 17.27
CA ASP A 552 24.41 -12.66 17.70
C ASP A 552 24.54 -13.56 18.95
N VAL A 553 23.64 -13.46 19.89
CA VAL A 553 23.65 -14.29 21.09
C VAL A 553 23.18 -15.70 20.79
N VAL A 554 22.02 -15.85 20.15
CA VAL A 554 21.37 -17.16 19.91
C VAL A 554 22.18 -18.05 18.98
N ASN A 555 22.67 -17.50 17.86
CA ASN A 555 23.36 -18.25 16.83
C ASN A 555 24.75 -18.76 17.27
N ASN A 556 25.35 -18.15 18.30
CA ASN A 556 26.65 -18.52 18.83
C ASN A 556 26.58 -19.33 20.15
N ASP A 557 25.38 -19.64 20.64
CA ASP A 557 25.19 -20.43 21.86
C ASP A 557 25.25 -21.91 21.54
N PRO A 558 26.31 -22.64 22.01
CA PRO A 558 26.46 -24.07 21.72
C PRO A 558 25.38 -24.97 22.35
N VAL A 559 24.69 -24.49 23.38
CA VAL A 559 23.56 -25.22 24.01
C VAL A 559 22.35 -25.25 23.10
N VAL A 560 22.13 -24.16 22.37
CA VAL A 560 21.02 -24.04 21.42
C VAL A 560 21.32 -24.77 20.11
N GLY A 561 22.52 -24.62 19.58
CA GLY A 561 22.96 -25.30 18.37
C GLY A 561 22.02 -25.07 17.19
N ASP A 562 21.65 -26.15 16.50
CA ASP A 562 20.77 -26.12 15.33
C ASP A 562 19.26 -26.07 15.67
N ASN A 563 18.90 -26.06 16.95
CA ASN A 563 17.51 -25.96 17.36
C ASN A 563 16.89 -24.59 17.08
N LEU A 564 17.72 -23.54 17.03
CA LEU A 564 17.25 -22.18 16.76
C LEU A 564 18.35 -21.36 16.08
N LYS A 565 18.02 -20.80 14.94
CA LYS A 565 18.81 -19.78 14.23
C LYS A 565 17.94 -18.57 13.98
N VAL A 566 18.53 -17.36 14.11
CA VAL A 566 17.84 -16.08 13.88
C VAL A 566 18.65 -15.29 12.86
N ILE A 567 18.02 -14.94 11.75
CA ILE A 567 18.66 -14.27 10.63
C ILE A 567 17.89 -13.00 10.31
N PHE A 568 18.57 -11.87 10.24
CA PHE A 568 18.01 -10.66 9.64
C PHE A 568 18.33 -10.67 8.14
N LEU A 569 17.28 -10.66 7.32
CA LEU A 569 17.40 -10.61 5.86
C LEU A 569 17.64 -9.17 5.41
N GLU A 570 18.86 -8.91 4.96
CA GLU A 570 19.31 -7.58 4.53
C GLU A 570 18.69 -7.20 3.18
N ASN A 571 18.33 -5.93 3.05
CA ASN A 571 17.85 -5.33 1.82
C ASN A 571 16.60 -6.03 1.23
N TYR A 572 15.61 -6.30 2.07
CA TYR A 572 14.35 -6.89 1.63
C TYR A 572 13.70 -6.03 0.55
N ARG A 573 13.42 -6.63 -0.60
CA ARG A 573 12.88 -6.04 -1.81
C ARG A 573 12.14 -7.07 -2.63
N VAL A 574 11.56 -6.69 -3.77
CA VAL A 574 10.75 -7.60 -4.60
C VAL A 574 11.53 -8.86 -5.00
N THR A 575 12.76 -8.73 -5.47
CA THR A 575 13.60 -9.88 -5.88
C THR A 575 13.88 -10.83 -4.71
N LEU A 576 14.17 -10.31 -3.51
CA LEU A 576 14.38 -11.17 -2.33
C LEU A 576 13.06 -11.80 -1.86
N ALA A 577 11.94 -11.10 -1.97
CA ALA A 577 10.62 -11.64 -1.69
C ALA A 577 10.29 -12.86 -2.57
N GLU A 578 10.60 -12.80 -3.86
CA GLU A 578 10.42 -13.89 -4.82
C GLU A 578 11.24 -15.14 -4.48
N LYS A 579 12.34 -14.98 -3.70
CA LYS A 579 13.20 -16.08 -3.24
C LYS A 579 12.75 -16.66 -1.88
N VAL A 580 12.48 -15.77 -0.90
CA VAL A 580 12.16 -16.22 0.47
C VAL A 580 10.74 -16.75 0.63
N ILE A 581 9.76 -16.15 -0.05
CA ILE A 581 8.36 -16.55 0.11
C ILE A 581 8.10 -17.99 -0.31
N PRO A 582 8.59 -18.49 -1.46
CA PRO A 582 8.44 -19.90 -1.82
C PRO A 582 9.13 -20.88 -0.84
N ALA A 583 10.14 -20.44 -0.11
CA ALA A 583 10.89 -21.24 0.85
C ALA A 583 10.28 -21.24 2.28
N ALA A 584 9.30 -20.39 2.57
CA ALA A 584 8.74 -20.27 3.91
C ALA A 584 7.79 -21.40 4.26
N ASP A 585 7.87 -21.89 5.50
CA ASP A 585 6.89 -22.82 6.11
C ASP A 585 5.81 -22.05 6.89
N LEU A 586 6.20 -21.02 7.62
CA LEU A 586 5.34 -20.23 8.51
C LEU A 586 5.43 -18.75 8.16
N SER A 587 4.28 -18.14 7.94
CA SER A 587 4.09 -16.72 7.62
C SER A 587 3.62 -15.97 8.85
N GLU A 588 4.39 -14.98 9.30
CA GLU A 588 4.10 -14.15 10.47
C GLU A 588 3.27 -12.92 10.08
N GLN A 589 1.99 -12.90 10.46
CA GLN A 589 1.03 -11.84 10.17
C GLN A 589 0.39 -11.34 11.46
N ILE A 590 1.22 -10.76 12.34
CA ILE A 590 0.96 -10.57 13.76
C ILE A 590 0.70 -9.11 14.18
N SER A 591 0.23 -8.26 13.29
CA SER A 591 -0.19 -6.88 13.61
C SER A 591 -1.29 -6.86 14.68
N THR A 592 -1.39 -5.78 15.44
CA THR A 592 -2.51 -5.58 16.36
C THR A 592 -3.81 -5.48 15.56
N ALA A 593 -4.84 -6.20 15.96
CA ALA A 593 -6.12 -6.22 15.24
C ALA A 593 -6.65 -4.79 15.00
N GLY A 594 -7.02 -4.50 13.74
CA GLY A 594 -7.51 -3.21 13.30
C GLY A 594 -6.44 -2.25 12.79
N THR A 595 -5.17 -2.64 12.69
CA THR A 595 -4.07 -1.74 12.28
C THR A 595 -3.54 -1.99 10.88
N GLU A 596 -3.46 -3.24 10.41
CA GLU A 596 -3.07 -3.56 9.02
C GLU A 596 -4.32 -3.55 8.13
N ALA A 597 -4.45 -2.58 7.26
CA ALA A 597 -5.65 -2.40 6.43
C ALA A 597 -6.02 -3.66 5.61
N SER A 598 -5.05 -4.31 5.02
CA SER A 598 -5.23 -5.57 4.28
C SER A 598 -4.04 -6.51 4.48
N GLY A 599 -2.84 -6.05 4.14
CA GLY A 599 -1.72 -6.92 3.83
C GLY A 599 -1.86 -7.53 2.44
N THR A 600 -0.73 -7.80 1.80
CA THR A 600 -0.64 -8.59 0.56
C THR A 600 0.46 -9.65 0.65
N GLY A 601 1.43 -9.47 1.56
CA GLY A 601 2.42 -10.48 1.88
C GLY A 601 1.79 -11.77 2.38
N ASN A 602 0.77 -11.68 3.22
CA ASN A 602 -0.03 -12.80 3.72
C ASN A 602 -0.58 -13.67 2.56
N MET A 603 -1.13 -13.06 1.52
CA MET A 603 -1.68 -13.76 0.34
C MET A 603 -0.57 -14.48 -0.45
N LYS A 604 0.62 -13.86 -0.59
CA LYS A 604 1.77 -14.44 -1.28
C LYS A 604 2.28 -15.69 -0.59
N PHE A 605 2.42 -15.65 0.74
CA PHE A 605 2.81 -16.79 1.54
C PHE A 605 1.79 -17.93 1.44
N MET A 606 0.49 -17.61 1.55
CA MET A 606 -0.59 -18.59 1.44
C MET A 606 -0.57 -19.29 0.08
N LEU A 607 -0.43 -18.56 -1.01
CA LEU A 607 -0.37 -19.10 -2.37
C LEU A 607 0.88 -19.98 -2.60
N ASN A 608 1.98 -19.69 -1.90
CA ASN A 608 3.24 -20.42 -2.01
C ASN A 608 3.42 -21.54 -0.96
N GLY A 609 2.36 -21.92 -0.29
CA GLY A 609 2.38 -23.09 0.58
C GLY A 609 2.98 -22.89 1.96
N ALA A 610 2.95 -21.66 2.50
CA ALA A 610 3.20 -21.41 3.90
C ALA A 610 1.89 -21.40 4.69
N LEU A 611 1.91 -21.92 5.93
CA LEU A 611 0.82 -21.71 6.87
C LEU A 611 0.98 -20.36 7.56
N THR A 612 -0.14 -19.70 7.86
CA THR A 612 -0.14 -18.38 8.49
C THR A 612 -0.36 -18.51 9.99
N ILE A 613 0.52 -17.88 10.79
CA ILE A 613 0.23 -17.49 12.17
C ILE A 613 -0.10 -15.99 12.17
N GLY A 614 -1.27 -15.63 12.69
CA GLY A 614 -1.72 -14.24 12.59
C GLY A 614 -2.88 -13.92 13.49
N THR A 615 -3.13 -12.62 13.61
CA THR A 615 -4.29 -12.04 14.25
C THR A 615 -5.44 -11.90 13.26
N MET A 616 -6.67 -11.70 13.75
CA MET A 616 -7.83 -11.37 12.91
C MET A 616 -7.79 -9.90 12.51
N ASP A 617 -6.86 -9.59 11.62
CA ASP A 617 -6.59 -8.26 11.10
C ASP A 617 -6.51 -8.29 9.57
N GLY A 618 -6.87 -7.18 8.93
CA GLY A 618 -6.81 -7.02 7.49
C GLY A 618 -7.41 -8.20 6.71
N ALA A 619 -6.71 -8.64 5.68
CA ALA A 619 -7.15 -9.77 4.85
C ALA A 619 -6.98 -11.15 5.52
N ASN A 620 -6.29 -11.27 6.67
CA ASN A 620 -6.21 -12.53 7.40
C ASN A 620 -7.60 -13.08 7.74
N VAL A 621 -8.56 -12.20 8.03
CA VAL A 621 -9.97 -12.58 8.31
C VAL A 621 -10.56 -13.32 7.12
N GLU A 622 -10.41 -12.77 5.92
CA GLU A 622 -10.94 -13.36 4.69
C GLU A 622 -10.15 -14.61 4.28
N MET A 623 -8.84 -14.66 4.55
CA MET A 623 -8.03 -15.88 4.33
C MET A 623 -8.51 -17.04 5.20
N ALA A 624 -8.84 -16.79 6.46
CA ALA A 624 -9.40 -17.78 7.36
C ALA A 624 -10.77 -18.28 6.91
N GLU A 625 -11.60 -17.41 6.34
CA GLU A 625 -12.90 -17.80 5.77
C GLU A 625 -12.74 -18.68 4.52
N GLU A 626 -11.82 -18.33 3.61
CA GLU A 626 -11.64 -19.05 2.36
C GLU A 626 -10.98 -20.42 2.54
N ALA A 627 -10.04 -20.54 3.47
CA ALA A 627 -9.31 -21.80 3.73
C ALA A 627 -9.91 -22.67 4.83
N GLY A 628 -10.79 -22.11 5.67
CA GLY A 628 -11.23 -22.67 6.95
C GLY A 628 -10.31 -22.24 8.09
N GLU A 629 -10.87 -21.66 9.16
CA GLU A 629 -10.11 -21.11 10.29
C GLU A 629 -9.20 -22.17 10.95
N GLU A 630 -9.62 -23.44 10.95
CA GLU A 630 -8.84 -24.56 11.45
C GLU A 630 -7.55 -24.85 10.67
N ASN A 631 -7.40 -24.26 9.48
CA ASN A 631 -6.21 -24.43 8.63
C ASN A 631 -5.22 -23.26 8.77
N LEU A 632 -5.51 -22.29 9.64
CA LEU A 632 -4.60 -21.20 10.02
C LEU A 632 -4.33 -21.28 11.54
N PHE A 633 -3.27 -20.63 11.99
CA PHE A 633 -2.94 -20.46 13.40
C PHE A 633 -3.36 -19.04 13.84
N ILE A 634 -4.62 -18.89 14.24
CA ILE A 634 -5.18 -17.61 14.67
C ILE A 634 -5.01 -17.45 16.18
N PHE A 635 -4.59 -16.27 16.60
CA PHE A 635 -4.40 -15.91 18.00
C PHE A 635 -4.74 -14.43 18.25
N GLY A 636 -4.80 -14.09 19.53
CA GLY A 636 -4.80 -12.72 20.01
C GLY A 636 -6.16 -12.03 20.02
N MET A 637 -6.13 -10.77 20.44
CA MET A 637 -7.30 -9.91 20.52
C MET A 637 -7.94 -9.69 19.15
N ARG A 638 -9.27 -9.61 19.15
CA ARG A 638 -10.05 -9.06 18.04
C ARG A 638 -10.14 -7.54 18.17
N VAL A 639 -10.67 -6.86 17.16
CA VAL A 639 -10.85 -5.39 17.18
C VAL A 639 -11.66 -4.94 18.38
N GLU A 640 -12.73 -5.67 18.71
CA GLU A 640 -13.61 -5.38 19.84
C GLU A 640 -12.88 -5.48 21.21
N ASP A 641 -11.95 -6.44 21.34
CA ASP A 641 -11.12 -6.61 22.52
C ASP A 641 -10.13 -5.45 22.67
N VAL A 642 -9.53 -5.01 21.55
CA VAL A 642 -8.63 -3.85 21.52
C VAL A 642 -9.38 -2.59 21.95
N GLU A 643 -10.56 -2.33 21.39
CA GLU A 643 -11.41 -1.18 21.78
C GLU A 643 -11.84 -1.23 23.24
N ALA A 644 -12.18 -2.41 23.76
CA ALA A 644 -12.53 -2.59 25.16
C ALA A 644 -11.34 -2.31 26.08
N LEU A 645 -10.15 -2.75 25.66
CA LEU A 645 -8.92 -2.52 26.43
C LEU A 645 -8.51 -1.03 26.38
N ASP A 646 -8.71 -0.34 25.25
CA ASP A 646 -8.49 1.12 25.17
C ASP A 646 -9.42 1.89 26.10
N LYS A 647 -10.69 1.53 26.16
CA LYS A 647 -11.69 2.15 27.07
C LYS A 647 -11.37 1.89 28.54
N LYS A 648 -10.86 0.70 28.86
CA LYS A 648 -10.47 0.32 30.22
C LYS A 648 -9.14 0.94 30.65
N GLY A 649 -8.27 1.23 29.70
CA GLY A 649 -6.88 1.59 29.91
C GLY A 649 -5.96 0.37 29.86
N TYR A 650 -4.99 0.39 28.95
CA TYR A 650 -3.96 -0.66 28.82
C TYR A 650 -2.88 -0.46 29.88
N ASP A 651 -2.66 -1.49 30.72
CA ASP A 651 -1.59 -1.52 31.74
C ASP A 651 -0.58 -2.63 31.39
N ALA A 652 0.49 -2.26 30.69
CA ALA A 652 1.55 -3.18 30.30
C ALA A 652 2.25 -3.82 31.49
N LEU A 653 2.45 -3.06 32.58
CA LEU A 653 3.11 -3.56 33.78
C LEU A 653 2.37 -4.71 34.45
N SER A 654 1.05 -4.76 34.34
CA SER A 654 0.26 -5.88 34.85
C SER A 654 0.63 -7.22 34.21
N TYR A 655 0.84 -7.22 32.88
CA TYR A 655 1.30 -8.40 32.13
C TYR A 655 2.74 -8.77 32.50
N TYR A 656 3.64 -7.80 32.52
CA TYR A 656 5.03 -7.99 32.92
C TYR A 656 5.16 -8.63 34.31
N ASN A 657 4.41 -8.15 35.29
CA ASN A 657 4.46 -8.66 36.67
C ASN A 657 3.81 -10.06 36.79
N ARG A 658 2.79 -10.36 35.98
CA ARG A 658 2.02 -11.59 36.08
C ARG A 658 2.63 -12.75 35.31
N ILE A 659 3.33 -12.49 34.19
CA ILE A 659 3.80 -13.52 33.26
C ILE A 659 5.32 -13.74 33.43
N PRO A 660 5.76 -14.84 34.09
CA PRO A 660 7.17 -15.02 34.42
C PRO A 660 8.11 -15.07 33.20
N GLU A 661 7.70 -15.71 32.10
CA GLU A 661 8.54 -15.81 30.89
C GLU A 661 8.65 -14.48 30.16
N LEU A 662 7.59 -13.66 30.14
CA LEU A 662 7.64 -12.29 29.63
C LEU A 662 8.57 -11.43 30.47
N LYS A 663 8.45 -11.53 31.81
CA LYS A 663 9.31 -10.81 32.73
C LYS A 663 10.78 -11.17 32.51
N GLU A 664 11.10 -12.47 32.42
CA GLU A 664 12.47 -12.94 32.15
C GLU A 664 13.01 -12.37 30.83
N ALA A 665 12.23 -12.38 29.75
CA ALA A 665 12.65 -11.84 28.45
C ALA A 665 12.90 -10.32 28.52
N MET A 666 12.02 -9.56 29.18
CA MET A 666 12.17 -8.12 29.34
C MET A 666 13.35 -7.76 30.26
N ASP A 667 13.55 -8.53 31.34
CA ASP A 667 14.69 -8.34 32.27
C ASP A 667 16.02 -8.62 31.55
N GLN A 668 16.08 -9.59 30.63
CA GLN A 668 17.26 -9.84 29.81
C GLN A 668 17.57 -8.72 28.84
N ILE A 669 16.55 -8.12 28.19
CA ILE A 669 16.74 -6.97 27.29
C ILE A 669 17.25 -5.77 28.11
N SER A 670 16.58 -5.44 29.22
CA SER A 670 16.91 -4.28 30.07
C SER A 670 18.24 -4.45 30.83
N GLY A 671 18.60 -5.69 31.14
CA GLY A 671 19.84 -6.02 31.86
C GLY A 671 21.08 -6.18 30.96
N GLY A 672 20.94 -5.93 29.65
CA GLY A 672 22.06 -5.97 28.71
C GLY A 672 22.49 -7.36 28.24
N SER A 673 21.67 -8.40 28.44
CA SER A 673 22.00 -9.76 27.99
C SER A 673 22.24 -9.84 26.47
N PHE A 674 21.59 -8.97 25.69
CA PHE A 674 21.77 -8.83 24.23
C PHE A 674 22.64 -7.65 23.83
N SER A 675 23.16 -6.89 24.78
CA SER A 675 24.03 -5.74 24.56
C SER A 675 25.07 -5.59 25.69
N PRO A 676 25.95 -6.59 25.89
CA PRO A 676 26.83 -6.64 27.06
C PRO A 676 27.82 -5.47 27.13
N ASN A 677 28.22 -4.91 25.99
CA ASN A 677 29.09 -3.75 25.93
C ASN A 677 28.37 -2.40 26.15
N GLN A 678 27.04 -2.39 26.07
CA GLN A 678 26.18 -1.22 26.25
C GLN A 678 24.86 -1.66 26.92
N PRO A 679 24.83 -1.92 28.23
CA PRO A 679 23.64 -2.47 28.89
C PRO A 679 22.35 -1.64 28.70
N ASP A 680 22.49 -0.33 28.60
CA ASP A 680 21.36 0.62 28.42
C ASP A 680 20.93 0.80 26.95
N LEU A 681 21.50 0.06 26.01
CA LEU A 681 21.26 0.26 24.57
C LEU A 681 19.77 0.21 24.19
N PHE A 682 19.00 -0.69 24.77
CA PHE A 682 17.58 -0.91 24.46
C PHE A 682 16.63 -0.24 25.44
N LYS A 683 17.12 0.69 26.27
CA LYS A 683 16.32 1.38 27.29
C LYS A 683 15.06 2.04 26.71
N ASP A 684 15.16 2.64 25.53
CA ASP A 684 14.02 3.29 24.86
C ASP A 684 12.95 2.28 24.45
N LEU A 685 13.35 1.10 23.92
CA LEU A 685 12.40 0.04 23.59
C LEU A 685 11.74 -0.56 24.82
N VAL A 686 12.49 -0.74 25.92
CA VAL A 686 11.95 -1.21 27.21
C VAL A 686 10.94 -0.21 27.75
N ASN A 687 11.29 1.07 27.75
CA ASN A 687 10.39 2.14 28.20
C ASN A 687 9.11 2.21 27.33
N LEU A 688 9.25 2.08 26.03
CA LEU A 688 8.12 2.03 25.09
C LEU A 688 7.18 0.88 25.44
N LEU A 689 7.69 -0.35 25.56
CA LEU A 689 6.88 -1.55 25.82
C LEU A 689 6.19 -1.50 27.19
N MET A 690 6.87 -0.93 28.20
CA MET A 690 6.37 -0.88 29.58
C MET A 690 5.34 0.24 29.83
N HIS A 691 5.44 1.38 29.07
CA HIS A 691 4.71 2.60 29.45
C HIS A 691 4.00 3.32 28.29
N HIS A 692 4.38 3.05 27.03
CA HIS A 692 3.94 3.85 25.88
C HIS A 692 3.55 3.03 24.66
N ASP A 693 3.18 1.77 24.86
CA ASP A 693 2.89 0.84 23.76
C ASP A 693 1.46 1.02 23.23
N ARG A 694 1.34 1.71 22.10
CA ARG A 694 0.08 1.88 21.36
C ARG A 694 -0.50 0.57 20.81
N PHE A 695 0.35 -0.45 20.64
CA PHE A 695 0.02 -1.67 19.88
C PHE A 695 -0.11 -2.91 20.76
N LYS A 696 -0.07 -2.74 22.09
CA LYS A 696 -0.44 -3.74 23.10
C LYS A 696 0.26 -5.09 22.95
N VAL A 697 1.58 -5.06 22.73
CA VAL A 697 2.42 -6.25 22.50
C VAL A 697 2.24 -7.27 23.61
N PHE A 698 2.24 -6.86 24.90
CA PHE A 698 2.14 -7.77 26.02
C PHE A 698 0.76 -8.42 26.17
N ALA A 699 -0.29 -7.77 25.71
CA ALA A 699 -1.65 -8.30 25.79
C ALA A 699 -1.83 -9.59 24.96
N ASP A 700 -1.15 -9.70 23.84
CA ASP A 700 -1.22 -10.86 22.95
C ASP A 700 -0.08 -11.87 23.18
N TYR A 701 0.86 -11.60 24.10
CA TYR A 701 2.05 -12.43 24.29
C TYR A 701 1.73 -13.88 24.64
N GLU A 702 0.91 -14.12 25.68
CA GLU A 702 0.61 -15.51 26.13
C GLU A 702 -0.08 -16.32 25.03
N ASP A 703 -1.04 -15.72 24.34
CA ASP A 703 -1.79 -16.42 23.28
C ASP A 703 -0.89 -16.69 22.06
N TYR A 704 0.00 -15.75 21.73
CA TYR A 704 0.97 -15.93 20.67
C TYR A 704 1.95 -17.08 20.98
N ILE A 705 2.51 -17.14 22.19
CA ILE A 705 3.41 -18.23 22.62
C ILE A 705 2.68 -19.59 22.56
N SER A 706 1.45 -19.64 23.08
CA SER A 706 0.62 -20.85 23.03
C SER A 706 0.33 -21.29 21.59
N CYS A 707 0.05 -20.33 20.70
CA CYS A 707 -0.20 -20.60 19.29
C CYS A 707 1.06 -21.14 18.59
N GLN A 708 2.23 -20.62 18.90
CA GLN A 708 3.51 -21.10 18.39
C GLN A 708 3.80 -22.57 18.82
N GLU A 709 3.36 -22.98 20.00
CA GLU A 709 3.46 -24.39 20.41
C GLU A 709 2.54 -25.31 19.58
N LYS A 710 1.36 -24.82 19.16
CA LYS A 710 0.50 -25.58 18.22
C LYS A 710 1.18 -25.74 16.86
N VAL A 711 1.89 -24.71 16.40
CA VAL A 711 2.71 -24.79 15.17
C VAL A 711 3.78 -25.87 15.29
N ASN A 712 4.55 -25.88 16.39
CA ASN A 712 5.57 -26.88 16.66
C ASN A 712 5.00 -28.31 16.67
N ALA A 713 3.83 -28.50 17.29
CA ALA A 713 3.17 -29.79 17.39
C ALA A 713 2.74 -30.31 16.00
N LEU A 714 2.15 -29.46 15.17
CA LEU A 714 1.70 -29.84 13.83
C LEU A 714 2.87 -30.11 12.88
N TYR A 715 3.96 -29.32 12.96
CA TYR A 715 5.13 -29.50 12.09
C TYR A 715 5.82 -30.85 12.25
N LYS A 716 5.67 -31.50 13.42
CA LYS A 716 6.13 -32.86 13.66
C LYS A 716 5.35 -33.94 12.89
N ASN A 717 4.22 -33.58 12.28
CA ASN A 717 3.43 -34.43 11.40
C ASN A 717 3.40 -33.89 9.97
N PRO A 718 4.40 -34.16 9.13
CA PRO A 718 4.53 -33.59 7.81
C PRO A 718 3.32 -33.79 6.90
N LYS A 719 2.66 -34.97 7.03
CA LYS A 719 1.47 -35.27 6.22
C LYS A 719 0.30 -34.31 6.55
N GLU A 720 -0.02 -34.17 7.83
CA GLU A 720 -1.11 -33.27 8.26
C GLU A 720 -0.75 -31.80 8.02
N TRP A 721 0.51 -31.41 8.16
CA TRP A 721 1.01 -30.10 7.78
C TRP A 721 0.73 -29.81 6.29
N THR A 722 1.13 -30.73 5.41
CA THR A 722 0.97 -30.57 3.96
C THR A 722 -0.50 -30.57 3.54
N LYS A 723 -1.36 -31.34 4.19
CA LYS A 723 -2.81 -31.29 3.95
C LYS A 723 -3.39 -29.90 4.24
N LYS A 724 -2.96 -29.24 5.33
CA LYS A 724 -3.37 -27.87 5.62
C LYS A 724 -2.80 -26.88 4.58
N VAL A 725 -1.56 -27.09 4.13
CA VAL A 725 -0.96 -26.29 3.04
C VAL A 725 -1.81 -26.37 1.77
N ILE A 726 -2.21 -27.57 1.34
CA ILE A 726 -3.05 -27.77 0.14
C ILE A 726 -4.40 -27.05 0.29
N ARG A 727 -5.04 -27.13 1.47
CA ARG A 727 -6.30 -26.41 1.73
C ARG A 727 -6.13 -24.89 1.67
N ASN A 728 -5.02 -24.37 2.17
CA ASN A 728 -4.69 -22.95 2.07
C ASN A 728 -4.49 -22.51 0.61
N ILE A 729 -3.71 -23.24 -0.17
CA ILE A 729 -3.52 -22.97 -1.60
C ILE A 729 -4.86 -22.99 -2.33
N ALA A 730 -5.70 -24.01 -2.08
CA ALA A 730 -7.02 -24.12 -2.68
C ALA A 730 -7.96 -22.94 -2.34
N GLY A 731 -7.75 -22.31 -1.19
CA GLY A 731 -8.50 -21.13 -0.75
C GLY A 731 -8.01 -19.79 -1.30
N CYS A 732 -6.96 -19.77 -2.15
CA CYS A 732 -6.34 -18.52 -2.61
C CYS A 732 -7.08 -17.79 -3.73
N GLY A 733 -8.09 -18.37 -4.37
CA GLY A 733 -8.74 -17.82 -5.55
C GLY A 733 -9.20 -16.38 -5.38
N LYS A 734 -9.85 -16.06 -4.27
CA LYS A 734 -10.31 -14.71 -3.93
C LYS A 734 -9.17 -13.67 -3.94
N PHE A 735 -7.94 -14.08 -3.65
CA PHE A 735 -6.80 -13.18 -3.48
C PHE A 735 -6.00 -12.94 -4.76
N SER A 736 -6.58 -13.29 -5.93
CA SER A 736 -6.07 -12.83 -7.22
C SER A 736 -6.36 -11.34 -7.43
N SER A 737 -5.36 -10.57 -7.87
CA SER A 737 -5.59 -9.19 -8.31
C SER A 737 -6.48 -9.10 -9.55
N ASP A 738 -6.65 -10.17 -10.31
CA ASP A 738 -7.60 -10.23 -11.43
C ASP A 738 -9.04 -10.12 -10.94
N ARG A 739 -9.41 -10.84 -9.86
CA ARG A 739 -10.71 -10.68 -9.20
C ARG A 739 -10.87 -9.25 -8.67
N THR A 740 -9.85 -8.70 -8.01
CA THR A 740 -9.89 -7.33 -7.48
C THR A 740 -10.14 -6.32 -8.60
N ILE A 741 -9.38 -6.37 -9.68
CA ILE A 741 -9.53 -5.45 -10.83
C ILE A 741 -10.87 -5.64 -11.52
N SER A 742 -11.38 -6.86 -11.66
CA SER A 742 -12.71 -7.10 -12.22
C SER A 742 -13.81 -6.42 -11.39
N GLN A 743 -13.68 -6.40 -10.07
CA GLN A 743 -14.59 -5.68 -9.18
C GLN A 743 -14.46 -4.15 -9.33
N TYR A 744 -13.24 -3.60 -9.37
CA TYR A 744 -13.03 -2.17 -9.67
C TYR A 744 -13.64 -1.80 -11.02
N ALA A 745 -13.38 -2.60 -12.05
CA ALA A 745 -13.85 -2.36 -13.42
C ALA A 745 -15.38 -2.24 -13.46
N LYS A 746 -16.09 -3.22 -12.91
CA LYS A 746 -17.55 -3.30 -12.95
C LYS A 746 -18.24 -2.29 -12.02
N GLU A 747 -17.74 -2.17 -10.79
CA GLU A 747 -18.45 -1.48 -9.71
C GLU A 747 -18.04 -0.02 -9.54
N ILE A 748 -16.83 0.38 -10.00
CA ILE A 748 -16.31 1.74 -9.86
C ILE A 748 -16.11 2.40 -11.21
N TRP A 749 -15.39 1.75 -12.14
CA TRP A 749 -15.03 2.36 -13.41
C TRP A 749 -16.11 2.25 -14.49
N GLY A 750 -17.06 1.34 -14.33
CA GLY A 750 -18.14 1.11 -15.31
C GLY A 750 -17.62 0.53 -16.64
N VAL A 751 -16.57 -0.29 -16.59
CA VAL A 751 -15.99 -0.98 -17.74
C VAL A 751 -16.07 -2.49 -17.57
N GLU A 752 -16.28 -3.19 -18.67
CA GLU A 752 -16.23 -4.65 -18.67
C GLU A 752 -14.86 -5.13 -19.14
N PRO A 753 -14.24 -6.11 -18.48
CA PRO A 753 -13.09 -6.82 -19.01
C PRO A 753 -13.41 -7.40 -20.39
N SER A 754 -12.46 -7.35 -21.30
CA SER A 754 -12.66 -7.78 -22.70
C SER A 754 -12.18 -9.20 -22.97
N LEU A 755 -11.62 -9.87 -21.96
CA LEU A 755 -11.07 -11.23 -22.04
C LEU A 755 -11.60 -12.07 -20.89
#